data_74255745bda5246d580bec6bf80c9b97
#
_entry.id   74255745bda5246d580bec6bf80c9b97
#
_cell.length_a   1.000
_cell.length_b   1.000
_cell.length_c   1.000
_cell.angle_alpha   90.00
_cell.angle_beta   90.00
_cell.angle_gamma   90.00
#
_symmetry.space_group_name_H-M   'P 1'
#
loop_
_entity.id
_entity.type
_entity.pdbx_description
1 polymer ?
#
loop_
_entity_poly.entity_id
_entity_poly.type
_entity_poly.pdbx_seq_one_letter_code
_entity_poly.pdbx_strand_id
1 'polypeptide(L)'
;MQIVLKTPKGPVALPRWMPLLLLAELVWVVLVLLRGVGTPADRSFTPADLTNQYADTLTLETGADGSVTPDARKTTLFEGEKEAQPDTTDAGEETEDETPPPSLLVSDAFALPAGRYLVTVAYTAGQDAQLQLLPESADIIDMNAALPATDKAGGTVTHVVWLEEADAGVRLVFGADHADWTLQSITLHRQGWYDVTCALGWLAVLLLANWLLLALLPGTGLLPRPQSRVVLAVLAGLVLACSLPVLNDAVSYGFDLSFHMSRLAGVAEGLADGQFPVRIYPNFLNGYGYASPLFYGDLLLYFPAVLVLAGMPLFRAYNLLLVGVHILTAVISWWSFSRIFKGRAAALAATALYMTAYYRLFNMYYRPALGETCAQTFLPLLFYGFWALYADDATETQRRRAFLPLAFGFSGVILTHTITTELAAIMAVFTVLCCAKRAFRPRRLLTLVQGALLTVGLCAWFVVPMLQELGGNYRFRADSNAIDPAGYAISLAGLLQPWNTKVDYIHLGAPLLLATAGLLAVLVWKSDLPGRGRQAGKAGLLLGGFATLLVGFTGWTTLAGWMGESVGRMFLNFQFPFRFLVFAVLGLSAAGGALVWLLGNLAGIRAGQICAAGLVALCVVFAGLDLLPYTDAQFGRSRHGTTEGLSDTATSSAMEYLPAEFALEQAENPNLAPSDYLSCVVLEKGSLRYTLRLVNESADQNANLELPLVYYPGYQVLANDGGAAVVTRGETGQVAVVLEPGYEGTLTVGFAEPLSWRAAEVVSLLTLAGLVFGLVRSRKRKTV
;
A
#
# COMPACT_ATOMS: atom_id res chain seq x y z
N MET A 1 -32.12 31.61 17.47
CA MET A 1 -31.58 32.24 16.24
C MET A 1 -31.39 31.16 15.21
N GLN A 2 -31.99 31.25 14.04
CA GLN A 2 -31.82 30.25 12.98
C GLN A 2 -30.67 30.71 12.10
N ILE A 3 -29.58 29.94 12.06
CA ILE A 3 -28.43 30.28 11.21
C ILE A 3 -28.80 29.90 9.77
N VAL A 4 -28.64 30.85 8.86
CA VAL A 4 -28.90 30.69 7.43
C VAL A 4 -27.56 30.89 6.67
N LEU A 5 -27.08 29.81 6.09
CA LEU A 5 -25.90 29.87 5.23
C LEU A 5 -26.27 30.31 3.81
N LYS A 6 -25.63 31.36 3.30
CA LYS A 6 -25.79 31.75 1.89
C LYS A 6 -24.91 30.85 1.03
N THR A 7 -25.53 30.00 0.22
CA THR A 7 -24.79 29.17 -0.77
C THR A 7 -25.05 29.68 -2.18
N PRO A 8 -24.21 29.33 -3.17
CA PRO A 8 -24.44 29.68 -4.58
C PRO A 8 -25.77 29.18 -5.15
N LYS A 9 -26.43 28.23 -4.45
CA LYS A 9 -27.72 27.65 -4.86
C LYS A 9 -28.91 28.21 -4.04
N GLY A 10 -28.67 29.17 -3.15
CA GLY A 10 -29.66 29.78 -2.29
C GLY A 10 -29.37 29.62 -0.79
N PRO A 11 -30.17 30.23 0.08
CA PRO A 11 -30.01 30.15 1.52
C PRO A 11 -30.35 28.76 2.04
N VAL A 12 -29.46 28.19 2.86
CA VAL A 12 -29.67 26.91 3.58
C VAL A 12 -29.91 27.22 5.05
N ALA A 13 -31.09 26.86 5.57
CA ALA A 13 -31.37 26.98 7.00
C ALA A 13 -30.78 25.80 7.76
N LEU A 14 -29.90 26.08 8.72
CA LEU A 14 -29.34 25.04 9.58
C LEU A 14 -30.36 24.61 10.65
N PRO A 15 -30.36 23.30 11.03
CA PRO A 15 -31.11 22.81 12.17
C PRO A 15 -30.76 23.58 13.45
N ARG A 16 -31.73 23.77 14.36
CA ARG A 16 -31.53 24.55 15.60
C ARG A 16 -30.45 23.97 16.52
N TRP A 17 -30.21 22.67 16.45
CA TRP A 17 -29.17 21.97 17.24
C TRP A 17 -27.77 22.05 16.63
N MET A 18 -27.64 22.39 15.33
CA MET A 18 -26.36 22.41 14.59
C MET A 18 -25.32 23.34 15.22
N PRO A 19 -25.68 24.57 15.74
CA PRO A 19 -24.68 25.41 16.41
C PRO A 19 -24.05 24.76 17.65
N LEU A 20 -24.83 23.98 18.41
CA LEU A 20 -24.31 23.25 19.57
C LEU A 20 -23.39 22.13 19.15
N LEU A 21 -23.70 21.40 18.07
CA LEU A 21 -22.80 20.39 17.51
C LEU A 21 -21.48 21.01 17.06
N LEU A 22 -21.55 22.07 16.24
CA LEU A 22 -20.35 22.77 15.76
C LEU A 22 -19.50 23.34 16.91
N LEU A 23 -20.13 23.80 18.00
CA LEU A 23 -19.40 24.25 19.19
C LEU A 23 -18.71 23.08 19.88
N ALA A 24 -19.39 21.93 20.04
CA ALA A 24 -18.79 20.74 20.63
C ALA A 24 -17.61 20.21 19.79
N GLU A 25 -17.75 20.21 18.47
CA GLU A 25 -16.70 19.83 17.53
C GLU A 25 -15.51 20.79 17.59
N LEU A 26 -15.79 22.10 17.67
CA LEU A 26 -14.70 23.10 17.83
C LEU A 26 -13.97 22.89 19.16
N VAL A 27 -14.69 22.64 20.25
CA VAL A 27 -14.09 22.31 21.55
C VAL A 27 -13.21 21.07 21.44
N TRP A 28 -13.68 20.02 20.76
CA TRP A 28 -12.90 18.81 20.54
C TRP A 28 -11.60 19.09 19.76
N VAL A 29 -11.66 19.82 18.65
CA VAL A 29 -10.47 20.20 17.85
C VAL A 29 -9.49 21.02 18.69
N VAL A 30 -10.01 21.95 19.52
CA VAL A 30 -9.17 22.75 20.44
C VAL A 30 -8.54 21.87 21.49
N LEU A 31 -9.24 20.90 22.08
CA LEU A 31 -8.68 19.98 23.05
C LEU A 31 -7.57 19.12 22.42
N VAL A 32 -7.74 18.67 21.18
CA VAL A 32 -6.67 17.96 20.45
C VAL A 32 -5.44 18.86 20.24
N LEU A 33 -5.62 20.13 19.89
CA LEU A 33 -4.53 21.09 19.74
C LEU A 33 -3.81 21.37 21.06
N LEU A 34 -4.55 21.36 22.18
CA LEU A 34 -4.03 21.73 23.50
C LEU A 34 -3.50 20.54 24.30
N ARG A 35 -3.65 19.29 23.82
CA ARG A 35 -3.27 18.10 24.59
C ARG A 35 -1.76 18.07 24.96
N GLY A 36 -0.90 18.75 24.20
CA GLY A 36 0.53 18.89 24.46
C GLY A 36 0.92 20.15 25.21
N VAL A 37 -0.03 21.07 25.48
CA VAL A 37 0.27 22.35 26.16
C VAL A 37 0.44 22.12 27.65
N GLY A 38 1.58 22.59 28.19
CA GLY A 38 1.91 22.45 29.62
C GLY A 38 2.58 21.13 30.00
N THR A 39 2.78 20.20 29.06
CA THR A 39 3.64 19.03 29.29
C THR A 39 5.07 19.33 28.83
N PRO A 40 6.11 18.82 29.52
CA PRO A 40 7.49 18.97 29.05
C PRO A 40 7.60 18.39 27.64
N ALA A 41 7.95 19.25 26.68
CA ALA A 41 8.07 18.84 25.27
C ALA A 41 9.32 17.98 25.04
N ASP A 42 10.33 18.19 25.89
CA ASP A 42 11.63 17.56 25.77
C ASP A 42 12.03 16.89 27.09
N ARG A 43 12.66 15.73 26.95
CA ARG A 43 13.32 15.01 28.03
C ARG A 43 14.75 14.78 27.61
N SER A 44 15.68 15.00 28.51
CA SER A 44 17.11 14.71 28.32
C SER A 44 17.58 13.81 29.45
N PHE A 45 18.23 12.75 29.10
CA PHE A 45 18.83 11.80 30.02
C PHE A 45 20.33 11.80 29.78
N THR A 46 21.07 12.02 30.86
CA THR A 46 22.50 11.74 30.92
C THR A 46 22.69 10.34 31.49
N PRO A 47 23.85 9.71 31.32
CA PRO A 47 24.12 8.42 31.96
C PRO A 47 23.92 8.40 33.47
N ALA A 48 24.06 9.54 34.14
CA ALA A 48 23.81 9.69 35.57
C ALA A 48 22.34 9.54 35.98
N ASP A 49 21.42 9.72 35.01
CA ASP A 49 19.98 9.53 35.19
C ASP A 49 19.54 8.08 34.98
N LEU A 50 20.50 7.18 34.67
CA LEU A 50 20.26 5.77 34.35
C LEU A 50 20.87 4.89 35.45
N THR A 51 20.15 3.86 35.88
CA THR A 51 20.59 2.88 36.83
C THR A 51 21.28 1.72 36.16
N ASN A 52 22.54 1.40 36.58
CA ASN A 52 23.24 0.21 36.13
C ASN A 52 22.61 -1.03 36.77
N GLN A 53 22.05 -1.90 35.96
CA GLN A 53 21.37 -3.14 36.40
C GLN A 53 22.35 -4.25 36.80
N TYR A 54 23.62 -4.14 36.42
CA TYR A 54 24.67 -5.15 36.62
C TYR A 54 25.85 -4.57 37.42
N ALA A 55 25.59 -3.73 38.44
CA ALA A 55 26.62 -3.02 39.18
C ALA A 55 27.69 -3.93 39.79
N ASP A 56 27.39 -5.21 40.06
CA ASP A 56 28.34 -6.19 40.60
C ASP A 56 29.32 -6.72 39.54
N THR A 57 28.93 -6.71 38.24
CA THR A 57 29.69 -7.33 37.12
C THR A 57 30.05 -6.35 36.01
N LEU A 58 29.40 -5.18 35.96
CA LEU A 58 29.61 -4.09 35.01
C LEU A 58 30.11 -2.85 35.78
N THR A 59 31.40 -2.56 35.73
CA THR A 59 31.98 -1.34 36.29
C THR A 59 32.02 -0.25 35.24
N LEU A 60 31.50 0.94 35.55
CA LEU A 60 31.43 2.07 34.63
C LEU A 60 32.41 3.17 35.04
N GLU A 61 33.13 3.74 34.09
CA GLU A 61 33.94 4.95 34.24
C GLU A 61 33.20 6.15 33.67
N THR A 62 33.19 7.26 34.45
CA THR A 62 32.55 8.50 34.01
C THR A 62 33.62 9.46 33.48
N GLY A 63 33.44 9.88 32.22
CA GLY A 63 34.28 10.88 31.59
C GLY A 63 34.08 12.29 32.15
N ALA A 64 34.99 13.20 31.84
CA ALA A 64 34.90 14.61 32.29
C ALA A 64 33.68 15.35 31.66
N ASP A 65 33.16 14.86 30.56
CA ASP A 65 31.97 15.35 29.86
C ASP A 65 30.64 14.72 30.34
N GLY A 66 30.71 13.85 31.35
CA GLY A 66 29.55 13.12 31.87
C GLY A 66 29.19 11.85 31.12
N SER A 67 29.93 11.50 30.06
CA SER A 67 29.76 10.22 29.34
C SER A 67 30.15 9.03 30.23
N VAL A 68 29.59 7.85 29.96
CA VAL A 68 29.86 6.62 30.69
C VAL A 68 30.36 5.52 29.76
N THR A 69 31.44 4.86 30.16
CA THR A 69 32.10 3.78 29.43
C THR A 69 32.35 2.59 30.37
N PRO A 70 32.19 1.33 29.94
CA PRO A 70 32.63 0.17 30.71
C PRO A 70 34.13 0.17 30.96
N ASP A 71 34.56 -0.04 32.21
CA ASP A 71 35.97 -0.34 32.54
C ASP A 71 36.27 -1.78 32.12
N ALA A 72 36.88 -1.96 30.95
CA ALA A 72 37.17 -3.28 30.38
C ALA A 72 38.03 -4.18 31.29
N ARG A 73 38.73 -3.59 32.28
CA ARG A 73 39.61 -4.35 33.24
C ARG A 73 38.83 -4.88 34.42
N LYS A 74 37.67 -4.30 34.75
CA LYS A 74 36.86 -4.60 35.93
C LYS A 74 35.49 -5.17 35.60
N THR A 75 35.10 -5.13 34.31
CA THR A 75 33.82 -5.66 33.85
C THR A 75 33.99 -7.15 33.50
N THR A 76 33.23 -7.99 34.19
CA THR A 76 33.24 -9.45 34.01
C THR A 76 31.93 -9.97 33.34
N LEU A 77 30.95 -9.10 33.10
CA LEU A 77 29.65 -9.45 32.57
C LEU A 77 29.71 -10.19 31.22
N PHE A 78 30.69 -9.87 30.39
CA PHE A 78 30.82 -10.43 29.03
C PHE A 78 31.88 -11.54 28.91
N GLU A 79 32.47 -12.00 30.05
CA GLU A 79 33.52 -13.02 30.02
C GLU A 79 33.01 -14.46 30.02
N GLY A 80 31.72 -14.71 30.18
CA GLY A 80 31.13 -16.03 30.47
C GLY A 80 30.56 -16.83 29.31
N GLU A 81 30.39 -16.27 28.11
CA GLU A 81 29.65 -16.94 27.03
C GLU A 81 30.49 -17.57 25.91
N LYS A 82 31.80 -17.62 26.02
CA LYS A 82 32.67 -18.21 24.97
C LYS A 82 32.98 -19.71 25.12
N GLU A 83 32.52 -20.39 26.17
CA GLU A 83 32.78 -21.82 26.38
C GLU A 83 31.50 -22.62 26.62
N ALA A 84 30.68 -22.86 25.60
CA ALA A 84 29.80 -24.06 25.54
C ALA A 84 29.17 -24.21 24.16
N GLN A 85 29.90 -24.66 23.17
CA GLN A 85 29.31 -25.42 22.07
C GLN A 85 29.77 -26.88 22.16
N PRO A 86 28.92 -27.83 22.50
CA PRO A 86 29.14 -29.23 22.14
C PRO A 86 28.62 -29.45 20.72
N ASP A 87 29.55 -29.92 19.88
CA ASP A 87 29.28 -30.56 18.60
C ASP A 87 28.11 -31.54 18.69
N THR A 88 26.97 -31.23 18.09
CA THR A 88 26.01 -32.25 17.67
C THR A 88 25.38 -31.86 16.35
N THR A 89 25.86 -32.49 15.29
CA THR A 89 25.18 -32.68 14.02
C THR A 89 23.80 -33.30 14.26
N ASP A 90 22.73 -32.51 14.07
CA ASP A 90 21.47 -33.03 13.53
C ASP A 90 20.65 -31.89 12.93
N ALA A 91 20.19 -32.14 11.70
CA ALA A 91 19.49 -31.14 10.88
C ALA A 91 18.04 -30.98 11.38
N GLY A 92 17.71 -29.79 11.84
CA GLY A 92 16.35 -29.31 12.08
C GLY A 92 16.37 -27.80 11.99
N GLU A 93 15.54 -27.23 11.14
CA GLU A 93 15.31 -25.80 11.02
C GLU A 93 14.95 -25.19 12.39
N GLU A 94 15.93 -24.73 13.13
CA GLU A 94 15.72 -23.83 14.26
C GLU A 94 16.00 -22.42 13.78
N THR A 95 14.99 -21.58 13.76
CA THR A 95 15.13 -20.13 13.76
C THR A 95 16.01 -19.80 14.97
N GLU A 96 17.20 -19.27 14.72
CA GLU A 96 18.01 -18.66 15.78
C GLU A 96 17.18 -17.52 16.39
N ASP A 97 16.57 -17.80 17.55
CA ASP A 97 16.08 -16.78 18.46
C ASP A 97 17.34 -16.07 18.99
N GLU A 98 17.74 -14.96 18.32
CA GLU A 98 18.74 -14.06 18.88
C GLU A 98 18.22 -13.57 20.24
N THR A 99 18.83 -14.03 21.31
CA THR A 99 18.51 -13.52 22.64
C THR A 99 18.85 -12.03 22.68
N PRO A 100 17.87 -11.15 22.99
CA PRO A 100 18.14 -9.72 23.01
C PRO A 100 19.30 -9.40 23.97
N PRO A 101 20.14 -8.40 23.62
CA PRO A 101 21.26 -8.04 24.47
C PRO A 101 20.78 -7.64 25.88
N PRO A 102 21.61 -7.86 26.92
CA PRO A 102 21.22 -7.57 28.29
C PRO A 102 20.93 -6.09 28.51
N SER A 103 19.88 -5.79 29.27
CA SER A 103 19.48 -4.44 29.65
C SER A 103 20.46 -3.84 30.66
N LEU A 104 21.43 -3.06 30.21
CA LEU A 104 22.54 -2.58 31.03
C LEU A 104 22.18 -1.35 31.86
N LEU A 105 21.60 -0.34 31.23
CA LEU A 105 21.25 0.94 31.87
C LEU A 105 19.75 1.19 31.71
N VAL A 106 19.07 1.50 32.83
CA VAL A 106 17.62 1.70 32.85
C VAL A 106 17.28 3.00 33.54
N SER A 107 16.41 3.82 32.95
CA SER A 107 15.89 5.02 33.58
C SER A 107 14.87 4.71 34.68
N ASP A 108 14.65 5.64 35.60
CA ASP A 108 13.42 5.65 36.38
C ASP A 108 12.19 5.78 35.44
N ALA A 109 11.05 5.33 35.93
CA ALA A 109 9.78 5.48 35.17
C ALA A 109 9.41 6.97 35.08
N PHE A 110 9.03 7.42 33.88
CA PHE A 110 8.63 8.80 33.65
C PHE A 110 7.38 8.86 32.75
N ALA A 111 6.62 9.94 32.91
CA ALA A 111 5.42 10.13 32.10
C ALA A 111 5.75 10.77 30.75
N LEU A 112 5.16 10.23 29.67
CA LEU A 112 5.14 10.82 28.35
C LEU A 112 3.69 11.03 27.88
N PRO A 113 3.32 12.23 27.45
CA PRO A 113 2.03 12.44 26.79
C PRO A 113 2.01 11.81 25.40
N ALA A 114 0.80 11.49 24.91
CA ALA A 114 0.63 11.06 23.54
C ALA A 114 1.26 12.05 22.55
N GLY A 115 1.93 11.53 21.52
CA GLY A 115 2.60 12.38 20.56
C GLY A 115 3.62 11.66 19.69
N ARG A 116 4.25 12.42 18.83
CA ARG A 116 5.40 11.99 18.03
C ARG A 116 6.67 12.52 18.68
N TYR A 117 7.62 11.63 18.92
CA TYR A 117 8.89 11.95 19.55
C TYR A 117 10.05 11.65 18.61
N LEU A 118 11.04 12.54 18.61
CA LEU A 118 12.37 12.23 18.09
C LEU A 118 13.23 11.81 19.27
N VAL A 119 13.70 10.57 19.26
CA VAL A 119 14.63 10.03 20.26
C VAL A 119 16.01 10.06 19.64
N THR A 120 16.89 10.90 20.19
CA THR A 120 18.24 11.07 19.68
C THR A 120 19.23 10.55 20.72
N VAL A 121 20.11 9.64 20.30
CA VAL A 121 21.14 9.03 21.14
C VAL A 121 22.50 9.47 20.65
N ALA A 122 23.31 10.03 21.54
CA ALA A 122 24.71 10.33 21.28
C ALA A 122 25.58 9.27 22.00
N TYR A 123 26.36 8.51 21.22
CA TYR A 123 27.12 7.35 21.71
C TYR A 123 28.31 7.01 20.82
N THR A 124 29.20 6.13 21.32
CA THR A 124 30.14 5.36 20.51
C THR A 124 29.96 3.88 20.85
N ALA A 125 30.11 3.00 19.88
CA ALA A 125 30.08 1.57 20.12
C ALA A 125 30.94 0.85 19.07
N GLY A 126 31.75 -0.13 19.49
CA GLY A 126 32.56 -0.94 18.60
C GLY A 126 31.78 -2.06 17.92
N GLN A 127 30.61 -2.40 18.44
CA GLN A 127 29.62 -3.34 17.92
C GLN A 127 28.23 -2.76 18.14
N ASP A 128 27.20 -3.41 17.62
CA ASP A 128 25.84 -2.94 17.71
C ASP A 128 25.32 -2.96 19.16
N ALA A 129 24.63 -1.88 19.54
CA ALA A 129 23.93 -1.74 20.80
C ALA A 129 22.42 -1.49 20.53
N GLN A 130 21.62 -1.43 21.59
CA GLN A 130 20.17 -1.20 21.49
C GLN A 130 19.69 -0.13 22.44
N LEU A 131 18.69 0.63 22.02
CA LEU A 131 17.90 1.47 22.90
C LEU A 131 16.43 1.06 22.81
N GLN A 132 15.83 0.79 23.96
CA GLN A 132 14.41 0.44 24.04
C GLN A 132 13.64 1.47 24.84
N LEU A 133 12.39 1.69 24.45
CA LEU A 133 11.41 2.46 25.19
C LEU A 133 10.32 1.48 25.64
N LEU A 134 10.27 1.19 26.94
CA LEU A 134 9.34 0.21 27.51
C LEU A 134 8.20 0.93 28.22
N PRO A 135 6.92 0.63 27.93
CA PRO A 135 5.77 1.15 28.64
C PRO A 135 5.62 0.51 30.02
N GLU A 136 4.72 1.07 30.84
CA GLU A 136 4.41 0.53 32.18
C GLU A 136 3.85 -0.91 32.10
N SER A 137 3.05 -1.20 31.06
CA SER A 137 2.62 -2.56 30.74
C SER A 137 3.72 -3.26 29.94
N ALA A 138 4.51 -4.11 30.55
CA ALA A 138 5.69 -4.77 29.98
C ALA A 138 5.43 -5.71 28.78
N ASP A 139 4.19 -5.76 28.26
CA ASP A 139 3.80 -6.67 27.18
C ASP A 139 4.07 -6.13 25.76
N ILE A 140 4.42 -4.85 25.62
CA ILE A 140 4.64 -4.20 24.31
C ILE A 140 5.84 -3.27 24.42
N ILE A 141 6.80 -3.40 23.51
CA ILE A 141 7.94 -2.47 23.39
C ILE A 141 7.50 -1.31 22.49
N ASP A 142 7.47 -0.08 23.01
CA ASP A 142 7.10 1.11 22.24
C ASP A 142 8.17 1.47 21.18
N MET A 143 9.43 1.17 21.48
CA MET A 143 10.58 1.35 20.59
C MET A 143 11.65 0.30 20.89
N ASN A 144 12.18 -0.31 19.86
CA ASN A 144 13.42 -1.08 19.88
C ASN A 144 14.32 -0.55 18.76
N ALA A 145 15.28 0.28 19.12
CA ALA A 145 16.14 0.99 18.18
C ALA A 145 17.53 0.35 18.18
N ALA A 146 17.96 -0.15 17.04
CA ALA A 146 19.34 -0.56 16.83
C ALA A 146 20.27 0.68 16.85
N LEU A 147 21.36 0.58 17.56
CA LEU A 147 22.43 1.56 17.62
C LEU A 147 23.67 0.93 16.96
N PRO A 148 23.89 1.16 15.66
CA PRO A 148 24.96 0.51 14.92
C PRO A 148 26.36 0.90 15.44
N ALA A 149 27.33 0.05 15.21
CA ALA A 149 28.73 0.33 15.51
C ALA A 149 29.16 1.67 14.91
N THR A 150 29.94 2.46 15.67
CA THR A 150 30.41 3.77 15.26
C THR A 150 31.94 3.80 15.16
N ASP A 151 32.48 4.79 14.43
CA ASP A 151 33.90 5.09 14.51
C ASP A 151 34.26 5.74 15.85
N LYS A 152 35.57 5.95 16.11
CA LYS A 152 36.07 6.57 17.35
C LYS A 152 35.63 8.03 17.56
N ALA A 153 35.08 8.67 16.54
CA ALA A 153 34.58 10.05 16.64
C ALA A 153 33.18 10.12 17.27
N GLY A 154 32.51 8.98 17.39
CA GLY A 154 31.16 8.85 17.91
C GLY A 154 30.09 9.11 16.86
N GLY A 155 28.87 8.71 17.18
CA GLY A 155 27.70 8.85 16.34
C GLY A 155 26.51 9.45 17.07
N THR A 156 25.59 10.01 16.31
CA THR A 156 24.28 10.42 16.80
C THR A 156 23.24 9.73 15.93
N VAL A 157 22.38 8.92 16.54
CA VAL A 157 21.28 8.24 15.87
C VAL A 157 19.97 8.84 16.34
N THR A 158 19.04 9.05 15.41
CA THR A 158 17.71 9.60 15.74
C THR A 158 16.63 8.64 15.26
N HIS A 159 15.78 8.21 16.18
CA HIS A 159 14.62 7.38 15.93
C HIS A 159 13.33 8.15 16.15
N VAL A 160 12.28 7.73 15.47
CA VAL A 160 10.94 8.32 15.60
C VAL A 160 10.06 7.36 16.37
N VAL A 161 9.49 7.83 17.48
CA VAL A 161 8.55 7.07 18.31
C VAL A 161 7.16 7.72 18.27
N TRP A 162 6.15 6.89 18.21
CA TRP A 162 4.74 7.28 18.20
C TRP A 162 4.07 6.74 19.46
N LEU A 163 3.67 7.62 20.36
CA LEU A 163 2.84 7.27 21.50
C LEU A 163 1.40 7.70 21.21
N GLU A 164 0.50 6.74 21.07
CA GLU A 164 -0.91 7.00 20.77
C GLU A 164 -1.66 7.52 21.98
N GLU A 165 -1.35 6.97 23.15
CA GLU A 165 -1.88 7.36 24.45
C GLU A 165 -0.77 7.87 25.36
N ALA A 166 -1.16 8.65 26.37
CA ALA A 166 -0.21 9.08 27.39
C ALA A 166 0.14 7.89 28.29
N ASP A 167 1.42 7.66 28.49
CA ASP A 167 1.93 6.65 29.43
C ASP A 167 2.60 7.31 30.62
N ALA A 168 2.28 6.84 31.81
CA ALA A 168 2.78 7.39 33.08
C ALA A 168 4.06 6.70 33.58
N GLY A 169 4.40 5.53 33.01
CA GLY A 169 5.45 4.65 33.51
C GLY A 169 6.49 4.21 32.50
N VAL A 170 6.74 5.01 31.44
CA VAL A 170 7.73 4.69 30.40
C VAL A 170 9.14 4.63 30.98
N ARG A 171 9.94 3.66 30.53
CA ARG A 171 11.35 3.52 30.88
C ARG A 171 12.22 3.45 29.63
N LEU A 172 13.38 4.09 29.67
CA LEU A 172 14.44 3.92 28.68
C LEU A 172 15.37 2.79 29.14
N VAL A 173 15.72 1.90 28.22
CA VAL A 173 16.63 0.78 28.44
C VAL A 173 17.71 0.80 27.37
N PHE A 174 18.95 0.97 27.78
CA PHE A 174 20.13 0.80 26.93
C PHE A 174 20.71 -0.58 27.15
N GLY A 175 20.93 -1.33 26.07
CA GLY A 175 21.47 -2.69 26.09
C GLY A 175 22.64 -2.84 25.12
N ALA A 176 23.62 -3.66 25.50
CA ALA A 176 24.72 -4.11 24.67
C ALA A 176 25.23 -5.45 25.20
N ASP A 177 25.79 -6.29 24.34
CA ASP A 177 26.40 -7.59 24.66
C ASP A 177 27.93 -7.55 24.73
N HIS A 178 28.53 -6.34 24.66
CA HIS A 178 29.96 -6.09 24.66
C HIS A 178 30.34 -4.90 25.55
N ALA A 179 31.64 -4.74 25.86
CA ALA A 179 32.14 -3.67 26.72
C ALA A 179 32.66 -2.43 25.95
N ASP A 180 32.71 -2.45 24.62
CA ASP A 180 33.25 -1.36 23.81
C ASP A 180 32.17 -0.39 23.37
N TRP A 181 31.65 0.39 24.37
CA TRP A 181 30.69 1.46 24.12
C TRP A 181 30.86 2.63 25.08
N THR A 182 30.44 3.79 24.66
CA THR A 182 30.32 5.02 25.50
C THR A 182 28.99 5.66 25.24
N LEU A 183 28.16 5.85 26.25
CA LEU A 183 26.92 6.58 26.17
C LEU A 183 27.15 8.04 26.64
N GLN A 184 26.72 9.00 25.83
CA GLN A 184 26.83 10.42 26.12
C GLN A 184 25.51 11.03 26.58
N SER A 185 24.44 10.87 25.78
CA SER A 185 23.12 11.38 26.13
C SER A 185 22.02 10.71 25.33
N ILE A 186 20.81 10.72 25.88
CA ILE A 186 19.58 10.36 25.21
C ILE A 186 18.61 11.54 25.34
N THR A 187 18.09 12.05 24.22
CA THR A 187 17.12 13.14 24.22
C THR A 187 15.85 12.72 23.52
N LEU A 188 14.71 13.01 24.14
CA LEU A 188 13.39 12.83 23.55
C LEU A 188 12.79 14.22 23.29
N HIS A 189 12.55 14.53 22.04
CA HIS A 189 11.96 15.79 21.60
C HIS A 189 10.56 15.56 21.03
N ARG A 190 9.51 16.09 21.73
CA ARG A 190 8.12 16.00 21.25
C ARG A 190 7.85 16.99 20.14
N GLN A 191 7.36 16.50 19.01
CA GLN A 191 7.05 17.33 17.85
C GLN A 191 5.65 17.93 17.96
N GLY A 192 5.54 19.21 18.31
CA GLY A 192 4.26 19.91 18.48
C GLY A 192 3.40 20.01 17.21
N TRP A 193 4.00 19.96 16.02
CA TRP A 193 3.25 19.96 14.78
C TRP A 193 2.37 18.70 14.57
N TYR A 194 2.65 17.61 15.30
CA TYR A 194 1.81 16.41 15.31
C TYR A 194 0.38 16.72 15.82
N ASP A 195 0.24 17.49 16.87
CA ASP A 195 -1.06 17.87 17.40
C ASP A 195 -1.85 18.73 16.39
N VAL A 196 -1.13 19.57 15.63
CA VAL A 196 -1.73 20.36 14.54
C VAL A 196 -2.25 19.44 13.43
N THR A 197 -1.47 18.43 13.00
CA THR A 197 -1.91 17.50 11.96
C THR A 197 -3.07 16.64 12.43
N CYS A 198 -3.07 16.17 13.68
CA CYS A 198 -4.20 15.46 14.27
C CYS A 198 -5.46 16.34 14.32
N ALA A 199 -5.32 17.60 14.76
CA ALA A 199 -6.45 18.54 14.80
C ALA A 199 -7.01 18.83 13.39
N LEU A 200 -6.15 19.00 12.39
CA LEU A 200 -6.56 19.18 10.99
C LEU A 200 -7.24 17.92 10.45
N GLY A 201 -6.76 16.74 10.81
CA GLY A 201 -7.39 15.46 10.47
C GLY A 201 -8.80 15.35 11.05
N TRP A 202 -8.97 15.63 12.34
CA TRP A 202 -10.29 15.69 12.99
C TRP A 202 -11.18 16.72 12.34
N LEU A 203 -10.68 17.93 12.08
CA LEU A 203 -11.43 18.97 11.40
C LEU A 203 -11.94 18.49 10.02
N ALA A 204 -11.09 17.84 9.24
CA ALA A 204 -11.49 17.29 7.94
C ALA A 204 -12.60 16.22 8.07
N VAL A 205 -12.46 15.30 9.02
CA VAL A 205 -13.46 14.25 9.31
C VAL A 205 -14.79 14.89 9.74
N LEU A 206 -14.75 15.84 10.66
CA LEU A 206 -15.97 16.54 11.16
C LEU A 206 -16.64 17.35 10.05
N LEU A 207 -15.87 18.06 9.21
CA LEU A 207 -16.42 18.79 8.06
C LEU A 207 -17.09 17.83 7.05
N LEU A 208 -16.48 16.68 6.79
CA LEU A 208 -17.07 15.65 5.92
C LEU A 208 -18.33 15.05 6.52
N ALA A 209 -18.32 14.73 7.82
CA ALA A 209 -19.48 14.21 8.55
C ALA A 209 -20.63 15.21 8.55
N ASN A 210 -20.33 16.48 8.81
CA ASN A 210 -21.32 17.57 8.76
C ASN A 210 -21.89 17.78 7.36
N TRP A 211 -21.04 17.73 6.33
CA TRP A 211 -21.49 17.80 4.95
C TRP A 211 -22.42 16.63 4.61
N LEU A 212 -22.06 15.41 5.00
CA LEU A 212 -22.87 14.21 4.79
C LEU A 212 -24.21 14.32 5.52
N LEU A 213 -24.17 14.72 6.80
CA LEU A 213 -25.38 14.94 7.63
C LEU A 213 -26.30 15.97 7.00
N LEU A 214 -25.79 17.14 6.63
CA LEU A 214 -26.57 18.18 5.97
C LEU A 214 -27.10 17.75 4.60
N ALA A 215 -26.32 16.96 3.83
CA ALA A 215 -26.78 16.43 2.55
C ALA A 215 -27.93 15.43 2.69
N LEU A 216 -27.96 14.65 3.79
CA LEU A 216 -29.00 13.68 4.07
C LEU A 216 -30.26 14.32 4.67
N LEU A 217 -30.15 15.43 5.40
CA LEU A 217 -31.27 16.09 6.05
C LEU A 217 -32.26 16.74 5.04
N PRO A 218 -33.58 16.54 5.23
CA PRO A 218 -34.60 17.24 4.46
C PRO A 218 -34.55 18.76 4.71
N GLY A 219 -34.74 19.55 3.66
CA GLY A 219 -34.85 21.02 3.78
C GLY A 219 -33.53 21.78 3.64
N THR A 220 -32.38 21.14 3.65
CA THR A 220 -31.07 21.80 3.48
C THR A 220 -30.77 22.24 2.03
N GLY A 221 -31.47 21.70 1.04
CA GLY A 221 -31.28 22.03 -0.37
C GLY A 221 -30.01 21.46 -1.00
N LEU A 222 -29.08 20.85 -0.24
CA LEU A 222 -27.86 20.26 -0.78
C LEU A 222 -28.16 19.09 -1.72
N LEU A 223 -29.07 18.20 -1.31
CA LEU A 223 -29.64 17.16 -2.17
C LEU A 223 -31.17 17.31 -2.24
N PRO A 224 -31.67 18.11 -3.19
CA PRO A 224 -33.11 18.45 -3.23
C PRO A 224 -33.99 17.24 -3.53
N ARG A 225 -33.47 16.20 -4.20
CA ARG A 225 -34.23 15.00 -4.55
C ARG A 225 -34.11 13.94 -3.44
N PRO A 226 -35.23 13.51 -2.82
CA PRO A 226 -35.21 12.49 -1.76
C PRO A 226 -34.48 11.21 -2.18
N GLN A 227 -34.65 10.81 -3.43
CA GLN A 227 -33.99 9.64 -4.01
C GLN A 227 -32.44 9.74 -4.10
N SER A 228 -31.88 10.96 -4.22
CA SER A 228 -30.43 11.17 -4.18
C SER A 228 -29.88 11.02 -2.76
N ARG A 229 -30.70 11.37 -1.74
CA ARG A 229 -30.35 11.16 -0.33
C ARG A 229 -30.30 9.67 0.01
N VAL A 230 -31.28 8.88 -0.45
CA VAL A 230 -31.29 7.42 -0.27
C VAL A 230 -30.06 6.80 -0.88
N VAL A 231 -29.69 7.22 -2.11
CA VAL A 231 -28.45 6.71 -2.75
C VAL A 231 -27.23 7.03 -1.90
N LEU A 232 -27.08 8.29 -1.45
CA LEU A 232 -25.94 8.68 -0.62
C LEU A 232 -25.91 7.91 0.71
N ALA A 233 -27.07 7.74 1.37
CA ALA A 233 -27.17 7.00 2.62
C ALA A 233 -26.76 5.53 2.47
N VAL A 234 -27.24 4.87 1.40
CA VAL A 234 -26.87 3.47 1.12
C VAL A 234 -25.38 3.34 0.82
N LEU A 235 -24.82 4.22 -0.01
CA LEU A 235 -23.40 4.18 -0.33
C LEU A 235 -22.53 4.44 0.89
N ALA A 236 -22.88 5.43 1.72
CA ALA A 236 -22.17 5.71 2.96
C ALA A 236 -22.27 4.54 3.96
N GLY A 237 -23.46 3.93 4.08
CA GLY A 237 -23.68 2.75 4.92
C GLY A 237 -22.86 1.55 4.45
N LEU A 238 -22.74 1.32 3.13
CA LEU A 238 -21.89 0.26 2.57
C LEU A 238 -20.42 0.53 2.83
N VAL A 239 -19.95 1.77 2.64
CA VAL A 239 -18.55 2.14 2.96
C VAL A 239 -18.28 1.90 4.45
N LEU A 240 -19.15 2.36 5.33
CA LEU A 240 -19.00 2.15 6.78
C LEU A 240 -18.97 0.66 7.13
N ALA A 241 -19.93 -0.13 6.62
CA ALA A 241 -19.99 -1.57 6.88
C ALA A 241 -18.73 -2.31 6.41
N CYS A 242 -18.21 -1.98 5.22
CA CYS A 242 -16.98 -2.57 4.72
C CYS A 242 -15.71 -2.08 5.44
N SER A 243 -15.76 -0.94 6.12
CA SER A 243 -14.62 -0.33 6.83
C SER A 243 -14.55 -0.73 8.31
N LEU A 244 -15.48 -1.51 8.83
CA LEU A 244 -15.56 -1.84 10.27
C LEU A 244 -14.21 -2.31 10.87
N PRO A 245 -13.41 -3.19 10.20
CA PRO A 245 -12.15 -3.66 10.78
C PRO A 245 -11.07 -2.57 10.95
N VAL A 246 -11.19 -1.45 10.23
CA VAL A 246 -10.16 -0.39 10.22
C VAL A 246 -10.64 0.91 10.88
N LEU A 247 -11.75 0.86 11.60
CA LEU A 247 -12.27 2.00 12.38
C LEU A 247 -11.67 2.05 13.80
N ASN A 248 -11.02 1.00 14.24
CA ASN A 248 -10.17 0.95 15.42
C ASN A 248 -8.71 1.25 15.07
N ASP A 249 -7.84 1.40 16.06
CA ASP A 249 -6.42 1.64 15.87
C ASP A 249 -5.62 0.35 15.61
N ALA A 250 -6.26 -0.68 15.07
CA ALA A 250 -5.65 -1.96 14.76
C ALA A 250 -5.50 -2.17 13.25
N VAL A 251 -4.55 -2.99 12.85
CA VAL A 251 -4.35 -3.44 11.47
C VAL A 251 -4.60 -4.94 11.39
N SER A 252 -5.41 -5.37 10.42
CA SER A 252 -5.61 -6.80 10.18
C SER A 252 -4.33 -7.44 9.68
N TYR A 253 -3.70 -8.29 10.50
CA TYR A 253 -2.51 -9.03 10.13
C TYR A 253 -2.84 -10.10 9.07
N GLY A 254 -2.00 -10.20 8.04
CA GLY A 254 -2.17 -11.18 6.96
C GLY A 254 -0.89 -11.31 6.12
N PHE A 255 -0.93 -12.19 5.13
CA PHE A 255 0.25 -12.63 4.36
C PHE A 255 1.08 -11.50 3.72
N ASP A 256 0.41 -10.49 3.13
CA ASP A 256 1.10 -9.45 2.36
C ASP A 256 1.19 -8.12 3.12
N LEU A 257 0.78 -8.06 4.42
CA LEU A 257 0.66 -6.80 5.15
C LEU A 257 2.00 -6.10 5.34
N SER A 258 3.01 -6.83 5.86
CA SER A 258 4.33 -6.26 6.16
C SER A 258 4.95 -5.65 4.91
N PHE A 259 4.92 -6.36 3.78
CA PHE A 259 5.40 -5.86 2.50
C PHE A 259 4.68 -4.56 2.06
N HIS A 260 3.36 -4.49 2.20
CA HIS A 260 2.60 -3.29 1.81
C HIS A 260 2.77 -2.11 2.76
N MET A 261 2.98 -2.37 4.05
CA MET A 261 3.32 -1.34 5.03
C MET A 261 4.72 -0.77 4.76
N SER A 262 5.72 -1.64 4.51
CA SER A 262 7.07 -1.23 4.13
C SER A 262 7.09 -0.44 2.81
N ARG A 263 6.27 -0.83 1.81
CA ARG A 263 6.10 -0.03 0.58
C ARG A 263 5.57 1.37 0.86
N LEU A 264 4.58 1.49 1.76
CA LEU A 264 4.03 2.80 2.14
C LEU A 264 5.10 3.66 2.82
N ALA A 265 5.88 3.08 3.74
CA ALA A 265 7.03 3.75 4.36
C ALA A 265 8.06 4.16 3.30
N GLY A 266 8.43 3.24 2.40
CA GLY A 266 9.38 3.50 1.31
C GLY A 266 8.95 4.60 0.35
N VAL A 267 7.64 4.70 0.02
CA VAL A 267 7.12 5.84 -0.75
C VAL A 267 7.26 7.14 0.03
N ALA A 268 6.95 7.14 1.34
CA ALA A 268 7.08 8.34 2.17
C ALA A 268 8.55 8.80 2.26
N GLU A 269 9.48 7.89 2.51
CA GLU A 269 10.90 8.19 2.58
C GLU A 269 11.47 8.64 1.22
N GLY A 270 11.12 7.94 0.12
CA GLY A 270 11.52 8.36 -1.22
C GLY A 270 11.03 9.78 -1.57
N LEU A 271 9.82 10.16 -1.15
CA LEU A 271 9.32 11.53 -1.30
C LEU A 271 10.11 12.52 -0.42
N ALA A 272 10.48 12.15 0.81
CA ALA A 272 11.31 12.97 1.70
C ALA A 272 12.69 13.21 1.09
N ASP A 273 13.26 12.22 0.40
CA ASP A 273 14.53 12.32 -0.34
C ASP A 273 14.41 13.10 -1.66
N GLY A 274 13.21 13.59 -2.00
CA GLY A 274 12.96 14.38 -3.21
C GLY A 274 12.75 13.55 -4.47
N GLN A 275 12.56 12.23 -4.38
CA GLN A 275 12.17 11.42 -5.53
C GLN A 275 10.69 11.68 -5.89
N PHE A 276 10.41 12.00 -7.14
CA PHE A 276 9.06 12.03 -7.67
C PHE A 276 9.06 11.84 -9.21
N PRO A 277 8.45 10.73 -9.70
CA PRO A 277 7.90 9.59 -8.92
C PRO A 277 8.98 8.86 -8.09
N VAL A 278 8.58 8.15 -7.03
CA VAL A 278 9.50 7.28 -6.28
C VAL A 278 9.85 6.06 -7.13
N ARG A 279 11.15 5.77 -7.29
CA ARG A 279 11.66 4.67 -8.11
C ARG A 279 12.34 3.58 -7.29
N ILE A 280 12.91 3.98 -6.15
CA ILE A 280 13.62 3.10 -5.23
C ILE A 280 13.12 3.43 -3.83
N TYR A 281 12.71 2.42 -3.07
CA TYR A 281 12.44 2.56 -1.64
C TYR A 281 13.77 2.55 -0.89
N PRO A 282 14.17 3.64 -0.25
CA PRO A 282 15.50 3.73 0.35
C PRO A 282 15.67 2.88 1.61
N ASN A 283 14.59 2.64 2.35
CA ASN A 283 14.58 1.92 3.63
C ASN A 283 14.71 0.40 3.52
N PHE A 284 14.54 -0.18 2.33
CA PHE A 284 14.61 -1.64 2.15
C PHE A 284 16.05 -2.16 2.18
N LEU A 285 16.22 -3.39 2.64
CA LEU A 285 17.49 -4.10 2.66
C LEU A 285 18.56 -3.34 3.46
N ASN A 286 18.20 -2.88 4.65
CA ASN A 286 19.11 -2.11 5.53
C ASN A 286 19.74 -0.88 4.83
N GLY A 287 18.95 -0.21 3.97
CA GLY A 287 19.37 0.98 3.26
C GLY A 287 20.05 0.76 1.91
N TYR A 288 20.15 -0.50 1.44
CA TYR A 288 20.63 -0.78 0.08
C TYR A 288 19.68 -0.27 -1.01
N GLY A 289 18.41 -0.10 -0.68
CA GLY A 289 17.38 0.36 -1.58
C GLY A 289 16.76 -0.75 -2.45
N TYR A 290 15.46 -0.62 -2.75
CA TYR A 290 14.70 -1.64 -3.49
C TYR A 290 13.78 -1.00 -4.53
N ALA A 291 13.98 -1.37 -5.80
CA ALA A 291 13.27 -0.75 -6.92
C ALA A 291 11.93 -1.42 -7.29
N SER A 292 11.22 -1.98 -6.31
CA SER A 292 9.85 -2.49 -6.54
C SER A 292 8.93 -1.49 -7.25
N PRO A 293 9.00 -0.15 -7.03
CA PRO A 293 8.17 0.82 -7.75
C PRO A 293 8.32 0.82 -9.27
N LEU A 294 9.41 0.28 -9.80
CA LEU A 294 9.58 0.13 -11.25
C LEU A 294 8.70 -0.98 -11.84
N PHE A 295 8.33 -1.99 -11.04
CA PHE A 295 7.61 -3.19 -11.48
C PHE A 295 6.21 -3.32 -10.88
N TYR A 296 5.94 -2.64 -9.79
CA TYR A 296 4.69 -2.71 -9.05
C TYR A 296 4.09 -1.32 -8.84
N GLY A 297 2.87 -1.07 -9.29
CA GLY A 297 2.26 0.25 -9.29
C GLY A 297 1.89 0.77 -7.89
N ASP A 298 2.29 2.01 -7.58
CA ASP A 298 2.10 2.68 -6.29
C ASP A 298 1.09 3.83 -6.32
N LEU A 299 0.30 3.97 -7.39
CA LEU A 299 -0.54 5.16 -7.60
C LEU A 299 -1.33 5.58 -6.35
N LEU A 300 -1.96 4.63 -5.66
CA LEU A 300 -2.79 4.95 -4.50
C LEU A 300 -1.97 5.09 -3.20
N LEU A 301 -0.72 4.65 -3.16
CA LEU A 301 0.16 4.78 -1.99
C LEU A 301 0.65 6.21 -1.78
N TYR A 302 0.72 7.04 -2.82
CA TYR A 302 1.13 8.44 -2.69
C TYR A 302 0.22 9.24 -1.75
N PHE A 303 -1.08 8.94 -1.72
CA PHE A 303 -2.01 9.62 -0.81
C PHE A 303 -1.66 9.38 0.66
N PRO A 304 -1.62 8.12 1.17
CA PRO A 304 -1.26 7.88 2.55
C PRO A 304 0.21 8.23 2.85
N ALA A 305 1.13 8.11 1.90
CA ALA A 305 2.53 8.51 2.08
C ALA A 305 2.67 10.02 2.43
N VAL A 306 1.90 10.88 1.76
CA VAL A 306 1.86 12.32 2.14
C VAL A 306 1.30 12.51 3.55
N LEU A 307 0.35 11.69 4.00
CA LEU A 307 -0.15 11.75 5.38
C LEU A 307 0.92 11.29 6.38
N VAL A 308 1.73 10.28 6.03
CA VAL A 308 2.88 9.85 6.86
C VAL A 308 3.90 10.97 6.96
N LEU A 309 4.27 11.62 5.85
CA LEU A 309 5.14 12.80 5.86
C LEU A 309 4.57 13.95 6.69
N ALA A 310 3.24 14.12 6.68
CA ALA A 310 2.55 15.07 7.53
C ALA A 310 2.45 14.60 9.00
N GLY A 311 3.02 13.43 9.36
CA GLY A 311 3.15 12.96 10.72
C GLY A 311 2.05 12.04 11.20
N MET A 312 1.29 11.46 10.31
CA MET A 312 0.34 10.41 10.67
C MET A 312 1.07 9.09 10.87
N PRO A 313 0.74 8.30 11.92
CA PRO A 313 1.25 6.94 12.07
C PRO A 313 0.99 6.10 10.81
N LEU A 314 1.97 5.25 10.46
CA LEU A 314 1.95 4.46 9.23
C LEU A 314 0.69 3.60 9.10
N PHE A 315 0.31 2.89 10.17
CA PHE A 315 -0.88 2.04 10.18
C PHE A 315 -2.19 2.85 10.05
N ARG A 316 -2.28 4.06 10.63
CA ARG A 316 -3.46 4.93 10.45
C ARG A 316 -3.56 5.45 9.02
N ALA A 317 -2.44 5.81 8.41
CA ALA A 317 -2.40 6.20 7.01
C ALA A 317 -2.82 5.03 6.09
N TYR A 318 -2.38 3.81 6.40
CA TYR A 318 -2.80 2.59 5.73
C TYR A 318 -4.30 2.32 5.89
N ASN A 319 -4.85 2.40 7.12
CA ASN A 319 -6.27 2.24 7.38
C ASN A 319 -7.11 3.28 6.63
N LEU A 320 -6.67 4.54 6.59
CA LEU A 320 -7.33 5.59 5.79
C LEU A 320 -7.27 5.30 4.29
N LEU A 321 -6.20 4.70 3.79
CA LEU A 321 -6.15 4.23 2.40
C LEU A 321 -7.25 3.20 2.14
N LEU A 322 -7.45 2.22 3.03
CA LEU A 322 -8.48 1.19 2.87
C LEU A 322 -9.89 1.80 2.85
N VAL A 323 -10.17 2.75 3.75
CA VAL A 323 -11.43 3.53 3.72
C VAL A 323 -11.56 4.31 2.40
N GLY A 324 -10.48 4.96 1.94
CA GLY A 324 -10.43 5.66 0.65
C GLY A 324 -10.72 4.74 -0.53
N VAL A 325 -10.19 3.52 -0.52
CA VAL A 325 -10.47 2.47 -1.53
C VAL A 325 -11.94 2.06 -1.50
N HIS A 326 -12.57 1.92 -0.33
CA HIS A 326 -14.01 1.67 -0.24
C HIS A 326 -14.85 2.82 -0.81
N ILE A 327 -14.51 4.07 -0.48
CA ILE A 327 -15.19 5.25 -1.02
C ILE A 327 -15.06 5.30 -2.55
N LEU A 328 -13.85 5.14 -3.06
CA LEU A 328 -13.57 5.17 -4.49
C LEU A 328 -14.31 4.05 -5.23
N THR A 329 -14.33 2.84 -4.66
CA THR A 329 -15.08 1.70 -5.20
C THR A 329 -16.59 1.97 -5.21
N ALA A 330 -17.15 2.55 -4.14
CA ALA A 330 -18.56 2.92 -4.07
C ALA A 330 -18.92 3.92 -5.18
N VAL A 331 -18.11 4.97 -5.35
CA VAL A 331 -18.34 6.01 -6.35
C VAL A 331 -18.22 5.45 -7.77
N ILE A 332 -17.17 4.69 -8.06
CA ILE A 332 -16.91 4.15 -9.40
C ILE A 332 -17.95 3.09 -9.78
N SER A 333 -18.23 2.14 -8.90
CA SER A 333 -19.23 1.08 -9.18
C SER A 333 -20.64 1.67 -9.32
N TRP A 334 -21.05 2.57 -8.42
CA TRP A 334 -22.31 3.31 -8.57
C TRP A 334 -22.36 4.09 -9.88
N TRP A 335 -21.31 4.83 -10.22
CA TRP A 335 -21.24 5.59 -11.47
C TRP A 335 -21.38 4.67 -12.69
N SER A 336 -20.72 3.54 -12.71
CA SER A 336 -20.74 2.57 -13.81
C SER A 336 -22.09 1.88 -13.93
N PHE A 337 -22.60 1.28 -12.86
CA PHE A 337 -23.87 0.54 -12.87
C PHE A 337 -25.08 1.45 -13.10
N SER A 338 -25.05 2.70 -12.59
CA SER A 338 -26.15 3.65 -12.86
C SER A 338 -26.30 3.98 -14.35
N ARG A 339 -25.22 3.95 -15.12
CA ARG A 339 -25.22 4.17 -16.58
C ARG A 339 -25.67 2.93 -17.34
N ILE A 340 -25.33 1.76 -16.83
CA ILE A 340 -25.76 0.48 -17.40
C ILE A 340 -27.26 0.32 -17.25
N PHE A 341 -27.80 0.43 -16.04
CA PHE A 341 -29.19 0.11 -15.75
C PHE A 341 -30.16 1.27 -15.96
N LYS A 342 -29.70 2.53 -15.89
CA LYS A 342 -30.54 3.73 -15.89
C LYS A 342 -31.64 3.69 -14.80
N GLY A 343 -31.49 2.81 -13.80
CA GLY A 343 -32.39 2.57 -12.67
C GLY A 343 -31.61 2.54 -11.36
N ARG A 344 -32.02 3.35 -10.37
CA ARG A 344 -31.27 3.51 -9.10
C ARG A 344 -31.24 2.23 -8.28
N ALA A 345 -32.39 1.54 -8.15
CA ALA A 345 -32.49 0.31 -7.37
C ALA A 345 -31.52 -0.77 -7.90
N ALA A 346 -31.53 -1.00 -9.22
CA ALA A 346 -30.65 -1.96 -9.88
C ALA A 346 -29.15 -1.60 -9.72
N ALA A 347 -28.83 -0.32 -9.85
CA ALA A 347 -27.46 0.15 -9.69
C ALA A 347 -26.98 0.03 -8.24
N LEU A 348 -27.84 0.35 -7.24
CA LEU A 348 -27.51 0.17 -5.82
C LEU A 348 -27.29 -1.30 -5.47
N ALA A 349 -28.15 -2.20 -5.94
CA ALA A 349 -28.00 -3.64 -5.70
C ALA A 349 -26.69 -4.17 -6.31
N ALA A 350 -26.39 -3.81 -7.56
CA ALA A 350 -25.12 -4.19 -8.18
C ALA A 350 -23.90 -3.62 -7.45
N THR A 351 -23.98 -2.38 -6.98
CA THR A 351 -22.90 -1.74 -6.19
C THR A 351 -22.73 -2.43 -4.85
N ALA A 352 -23.81 -2.75 -4.15
CA ALA A 352 -23.76 -3.46 -2.87
C ALA A 352 -23.13 -4.85 -3.04
N LEU A 353 -23.61 -5.65 -3.99
CA LEU A 353 -23.06 -6.98 -4.30
C LEU A 353 -21.55 -6.91 -4.63
N TYR A 354 -21.12 -5.88 -5.36
CA TYR A 354 -19.70 -5.71 -5.71
C TYR A 354 -18.84 -5.32 -4.52
N MET A 355 -19.31 -4.35 -3.71
CA MET A 355 -18.54 -3.84 -2.57
C MET A 355 -18.37 -4.85 -1.44
N THR A 356 -19.44 -5.61 -1.16
CA THR A 356 -19.51 -6.55 -0.04
C THR A 356 -19.22 -8.00 -0.44
N ALA A 357 -18.78 -8.24 -1.67
CA ALA A 357 -18.42 -9.58 -2.10
C ALA A 357 -17.32 -10.15 -1.22
N TYR A 358 -17.51 -11.40 -0.75
CA TYR A 358 -16.58 -12.07 0.16
C TYR A 358 -15.14 -12.00 -0.35
N TYR A 359 -14.87 -12.39 -1.60
CA TYR A 359 -13.52 -12.40 -2.15
C TYR A 359 -12.84 -11.02 -2.13
N ARG A 360 -13.61 -9.93 -2.29
CA ARG A 360 -13.06 -8.57 -2.18
C ARG A 360 -12.66 -8.22 -0.74
N LEU A 361 -13.51 -8.56 0.24
CA LEU A 361 -13.23 -8.35 1.66
C LEU A 361 -12.10 -9.29 2.15
N PHE A 362 -12.08 -10.51 1.66
CA PHE A 362 -11.01 -11.48 1.89
C PHE A 362 -9.63 -10.95 1.44
N ASN A 363 -9.53 -10.40 0.24
CA ASN A 363 -8.29 -9.80 -0.24
C ASN A 363 -7.85 -8.56 0.55
N MET A 364 -8.81 -7.83 1.14
CA MET A 364 -8.51 -6.63 1.90
C MET A 364 -8.06 -6.93 3.33
N TYR A 365 -8.69 -7.92 3.99
CA TYR A 365 -8.54 -8.14 5.44
C TYR A 365 -7.88 -9.48 5.81
N TYR A 366 -8.04 -10.52 5.01
CA TYR A 366 -7.40 -11.81 5.24
C TYR A 366 -6.01 -11.89 4.62
N ARG A 367 -5.92 -11.56 3.32
CA ARG A 367 -4.64 -11.60 2.59
C ARG A 367 -3.84 -10.31 2.66
N PRO A 368 -4.38 -9.18 3.10
CA PRO A 368 -4.04 -7.78 2.79
C PRO A 368 -3.36 -7.56 1.42
N ALA A 369 -3.91 -8.18 0.37
CA ALA A 369 -3.39 -8.06 -1.00
C ALA A 369 -3.75 -6.69 -1.60
N LEU A 370 -3.08 -5.66 -1.11
CA LEU A 370 -3.42 -4.25 -1.34
C LEU A 370 -3.49 -3.90 -2.83
N GLY A 371 -2.52 -4.35 -3.64
CA GLY A 371 -2.49 -4.04 -5.06
C GLY A 371 -3.70 -4.60 -5.80
N GLU A 372 -4.06 -5.87 -5.57
CA GLU A 372 -5.24 -6.50 -6.16
C GLU A 372 -6.53 -5.81 -5.71
N THR A 373 -6.62 -5.46 -4.42
CA THR A 373 -7.76 -4.74 -3.85
C THR A 373 -7.93 -3.34 -4.46
N CYS A 374 -6.83 -2.61 -4.65
CA CYS A 374 -6.82 -1.31 -5.33
C CYS A 374 -7.25 -1.44 -6.80
N ALA A 375 -6.76 -2.45 -7.51
CA ALA A 375 -7.11 -2.69 -8.92
C ALA A 375 -8.59 -3.03 -9.11
N GLN A 376 -9.20 -3.80 -8.19
CA GLN A 376 -10.64 -4.12 -8.20
C GLN A 376 -11.51 -2.85 -8.27
N THR A 377 -11.07 -1.75 -7.65
CA THR A 377 -11.79 -0.46 -7.66
C THR A 377 -12.08 0.04 -9.08
N PHE A 378 -11.21 -0.23 -10.04
CA PHE A 378 -11.30 0.28 -11.40
C PHE A 378 -12.02 -0.66 -12.39
N LEU A 379 -12.22 -1.94 -12.02
CA LEU A 379 -12.85 -2.93 -12.90
C LEU A 379 -14.29 -2.56 -13.35
N PRO A 380 -15.15 -1.92 -12.53
CA PRO A 380 -16.47 -1.49 -13.01
C PRO A 380 -16.42 -0.48 -14.15
N LEU A 381 -15.33 0.32 -14.28
CA LEU A 381 -15.12 1.19 -15.45
C LEU A 381 -14.93 0.38 -16.74
N LEU A 382 -14.16 -0.70 -16.67
CA LEU A 382 -13.92 -1.59 -17.80
C LEU A 382 -15.23 -2.26 -18.25
N PHE A 383 -16.01 -2.78 -17.30
CA PHE A 383 -17.29 -3.38 -17.59
C PHE A 383 -18.26 -2.38 -18.25
N TYR A 384 -18.35 -1.17 -17.71
CA TYR A 384 -19.17 -0.11 -18.33
C TYR A 384 -18.62 0.33 -19.69
N GLY A 385 -17.31 0.42 -19.88
CA GLY A 385 -16.67 0.79 -21.13
C GLY A 385 -17.04 -0.20 -22.27
N PHE A 386 -16.88 -1.49 -22.02
CA PHE A 386 -17.29 -2.55 -22.96
C PHE A 386 -18.81 -2.57 -23.15
N TRP A 387 -19.60 -2.38 -22.08
CA TRP A 387 -21.04 -2.23 -22.18
C TRP A 387 -21.42 -1.07 -23.09
N ALA A 388 -20.87 0.12 -22.88
CA ALA A 388 -21.16 1.31 -23.67
C ALA A 388 -20.79 1.13 -25.16
N LEU A 389 -19.75 0.32 -25.43
CA LEU A 389 -19.28 0.04 -26.78
C LEU A 389 -20.19 -0.97 -27.53
N TYR A 390 -20.69 -2.00 -26.81
CA TYR A 390 -21.32 -3.15 -27.45
C TYR A 390 -22.84 -3.31 -27.20
N ALA A 391 -23.41 -2.60 -26.20
CA ALA A 391 -24.84 -2.70 -25.91
C ALA A 391 -25.71 -2.22 -27.07
N ASP A 392 -26.83 -2.92 -27.30
CA ASP A 392 -27.75 -2.62 -28.42
C ASP A 392 -28.37 -1.24 -28.27
N ASP A 393 -28.77 -0.87 -27.08
CA ASP A 393 -29.41 0.41 -26.75
C ASP A 393 -28.43 1.54 -26.35
N ALA A 394 -27.13 1.32 -26.51
CA ALA A 394 -26.15 2.37 -26.33
C ALA A 394 -26.27 3.42 -27.44
N THR A 395 -26.28 4.69 -27.05
CA THR A 395 -26.28 5.80 -28.02
C THR A 395 -24.92 5.91 -28.73
N GLU A 396 -24.90 6.48 -29.93
CA GLU A 396 -23.63 6.70 -30.64
C GLU A 396 -22.67 7.56 -29.84
N THR A 397 -23.18 8.53 -29.06
CA THR A 397 -22.35 9.34 -28.14
C THR A 397 -21.72 8.49 -27.04
N GLN A 398 -22.46 7.52 -26.48
CA GLN A 398 -21.92 6.60 -25.48
C GLN A 398 -20.82 5.72 -26.09
N ARG A 399 -21.07 5.18 -27.29
CA ARG A 399 -20.08 4.37 -28.01
C ARG A 399 -18.79 5.13 -28.29
N ARG A 400 -18.91 6.34 -28.82
CA ARG A 400 -17.74 7.20 -29.13
C ARG A 400 -16.96 7.61 -27.89
N ARG A 401 -17.61 7.70 -26.71
CA ARG A 401 -16.97 8.08 -25.43
C ARG A 401 -16.55 6.87 -24.59
N ALA A 402 -16.81 5.65 -25.05
CA ALA A 402 -16.43 4.44 -24.32
C ALA A 402 -14.91 4.31 -24.10
N PHE A 403 -14.09 4.96 -24.93
CA PHE A 403 -12.64 4.99 -24.74
C PHE A 403 -12.22 5.60 -23.39
N LEU A 404 -12.99 6.54 -22.84
CA LEU A 404 -12.67 7.17 -21.53
C LEU A 404 -12.76 6.17 -20.36
N PRO A 405 -13.91 5.51 -20.10
CA PRO A 405 -13.97 4.53 -19.02
C PRO A 405 -13.03 3.33 -19.25
N LEU A 406 -12.78 2.93 -20.51
CA LEU A 406 -11.78 1.90 -20.82
C LEU A 406 -10.38 2.37 -20.44
N ALA A 407 -9.97 3.57 -20.86
CA ALA A 407 -8.65 4.10 -20.55
C ALA A 407 -8.44 4.31 -19.06
N PHE A 408 -9.38 4.94 -18.37
CA PHE A 408 -9.26 5.13 -16.91
C PHE A 408 -9.31 3.81 -16.15
N GLY A 409 -10.12 2.84 -16.58
CA GLY A 409 -10.18 1.52 -16.01
C GLY A 409 -8.85 0.78 -16.13
N PHE A 410 -8.30 0.68 -17.35
CA PHE A 410 -7.01 0.05 -17.58
C PHE A 410 -5.87 0.80 -16.90
N SER A 411 -5.83 2.14 -16.98
CA SER A 411 -4.79 2.91 -16.27
C SER A 411 -4.83 2.70 -14.77
N GLY A 412 -6.02 2.68 -14.15
CA GLY A 412 -6.14 2.41 -12.73
C GLY A 412 -5.66 1.01 -12.35
N VAL A 413 -5.95 0.00 -13.17
CA VAL A 413 -5.48 -1.38 -12.92
C VAL A 413 -3.97 -1.49 -13.13
N ILE A 414 -3.40 -0.94 -14.21
CA ILE A 414 -1.96 -0.96 -14.52
C ILE A 414 -1.15 -0.29 -13.40
N LEU A 415 -1.60 0.88 -12.95
CA LEU A 415 -0.88 1.69 -11.95
C LEU A 415 -1.10 1.23 -10.51
N THR A 416 -1.80 0.12 -10.29
CA THR A 416 -2.03 -0.45 -8.96
C THR A 416 -1.61 -1.91 -8.82
N HIS A 417 -1.77 -2.75 -9.88
CA HIS A 417 -1.44 -4.17 -9.79
C HIS A 417 -1.17 -4.80 -11.15
N THR A 418 0.08 -5.19 -11.40
CA THR A 418 0.52 -5.76 -12.67
C THR A 418 -0.16 -7.08 -13.00
N ILE A 419 -0.32 -7.99 -12.03
CA ILE A 419 -0.98 -9.29 -12.24
C ILE A 419 -2.47 -9.10 -12.61
N THR A 420 -3.20 -8.21 -11.92
CA THR A 420 -4.60 -7.93 -12.30
C THR A 420 -4.69 -7.30 -13.69
N THR A 421 -3.64 -6.59 -14.15
CA THR A 421 -3.57 -6.08 -15.52
C THR A 421 -3.53 -7.20 -16.55
N GLU A 422 -2.74 -8.23 -16.30
CA GLU A 422 -2.69 -9.43 -17.15
C GLU A 422 -4.06 -10.11 -17.20
N LEU A 423 -4.67 -10.36 -16.04
CA LEU A 423 -6.00 -10.96 -15.98
C LEU A 423 -7.07 -10.09 -16.68
N ALA A 424 -6.99 -8.75 -16.53
CA ALA A 424 -7.89 -7.81 -17.21
C ALA A 424 -7.70 -7.85 -18.73
N ALA A 425 -6.48 -8.05 -19.24
CA ALA A 425 -6.21 -8.22 -20.65
C ALA A 425 -6.84 -9.54 -21.18
N ILE A 426 -6.69 -10.65 -20.46
CA ILE A 426 -7.33 -11.94 -20.80
C ILE A 426 -8.86 -11.78 -20.88
N MET A 427 -9.47 -11.14 -19.88
CA MET A 427 -10.92 -10.93 -19.84
C MET A 427 -11.41 -9.93 -20.89
N ALA A 428 -10.58 -8.95 -21.27
CA ALA A 428 -10.86 -8.03 -22.38
C ALA A 428 -10.84 -8.75 -23.72
N VAL A 429 -9.85 -9.61 -23.97
CA VAL A 429 -9.78 -10.47 -25.16
C VAL A 429 -11.01 -11.36 -25.25
N PHE A 430 -11.37 -12.05 -24.16
CA PHE A 430 -12.59 -12.84 -24.08
C PHE A 430 -13.84 -12.01 -24.45
N THR A 431 -13.98 -10.81 -23.90
CA THR A 431 -15.11 -9.90 -24.18
C THR A 431 -15.15 -9.48 -25.65
N VAL A 432 -13.99 -9.16 -26.24
CA VAL A 432 -13.87 -8.79 -27.66
C VAL A 432 -14.25 -9.96 -28.53
N LEU A 433 -13.81 -11.19 -28.23
CA LEU A 433 -14.15 -12.41 -28.97
C LEU A 433 -15.65 -12.72 -28.89
N CYS A 434 -16.26 -12.63 -27.72
CA CYS A 434 -17.73 -12.78 -27.56
C CYS A 434 -18.51 -11.73 -28.38
N CYS A 435 -17.92 -10.57 -28.62
CA CYS A 435 -18.51 -9.46 -29.35
C CYS A 435 -17.89 -9.26 -30.73
N ALA A 436 -17.19 -10.25 -31.34
CA ALA A 436 -16.34 -10.11 -32.51
C ALA A 436 -17.04 -9.43 -33.69
N LYS A 437 -18.26 -9.85 -34.04
CA LYS A 437 -19.07 -9.25 -35.13
C LYS A 437 -19.31 -7.73 -34.95
N ARG A 438 -19.23 -7.25 -33.70
CA ARG A 438 -19.40 -5.83 -33.36
C ARG A 438 -18.05 -5.14 -33.17
N ALA A 439 -17.10 -5.81 -32.56
CA ALA A 439 -15.79 -5.27 -32.18
C ALA A 439 -14.99 -4.84 -33.42
N PHE A 440 -14.97 -5.64 -34.45
CA PHE A 440 -14.23 -5.37 -35.69
C PHE A 440 -14.90 -4.36 -36.65
N ARG A 441 -16.01 -3.73 -36.25
CA ARG A 441 -16.54 -2.59 -37.02
C ARG A 441 -15.58 -1.40 -36.89
N PRO A 442 -15.21 -0.69 -38.00
CA PRO A 442 -14.15 0.32 -37.98
C PRO A 442 -14.30 1.39 -36.92
N ARG A 443 -15.50 1.89 -36.68
CA ARG A 443 -15.74 2.93 -35.66
C ARG A 443 -15.55 2.41 -34.23
N ARG A 444 -15.83 1.13 -33.96
CA ARG A 444 -15.65 0.54 -32.61
C ARG A 444 -14.20 0.15 -32.39
N LEU A 445 -13.55 -0.36 -33.42
CA LEU A 445 -12.11 -0.60 -33.38
C LEU A 445 -11.35 0.68 -33.13
N LEU A 446 -11.72 1.79 -33.81
CA LEU A 446 -11.13 3.11 -33.53
C LEU A 446 -11.30 3.54 -32.05
N THR A 447 -12.48 3.27 -31.47
CA THR A 447 -12.73 3.58 -30.03
C THR A 447 -11.85 2.74 -29.10
N LEU A 448 -11.62 1.45 -29.42
CA LEU A 448 -10.69 0.60 -28.67
C LEU A 448 -9.25 1.12 -28.80
N VAL A 449 -8.81 1.45 -30.01
CA VAL A 449 -7.47 2.02 -30.26
C VAL A 449 -7.30 3.34 -29.51
N GLN A 450 -8.29 4.23 -29.52
CA GLN A 450 -8.26 5.49 -28.76
C GLN A 450 -8.15 5.22 -27.25
N GLY A 451 -8.86 4.21 -26.73
CA GLY A 451 -8.76 3.78 -25.34
C GLY A 451 -7.35 3.28 -25.00
N ALA A 452 -6.79 2.43 -25.85
CA ALA A 452 -5.45 1.89 -25.68
C ALA A 452 -4.37 3.00 -25.73
N LEU A 453 -4.43 3.89 -26.73
CA LEU A 453 -3.48 5.01 -26.84
C LEU A 453 -3.56 5.95 -25.64
N LEU A 454 -4.77 6.26 -25.17
CA LEU A 454 -4.94 7.08 -23.98
C LEU A 454 -4.41 6.37 -22.72
N THR A 455 -4.62 5.06 -22.57
CA THR A 455 -4.05 4.25 -21.48
C THR A 455 -2.52 4.31 -21.52
N VAL A 456 -1.92 4.04 -22.67
CA VAL A 456 -0.45 4.08 -22.84
C VAL A 456 0.09 5.48 -22.47
N GLY A 457 -0.57 6.54 -22.97
CA GLY A 457 -0.17 7.91 -22.65
C GLY A 457 -0.26 8.24 -21.15
N LEU A 458 -1.34 7.83 -20.47
CA LEU A 458 -1.52 8.07 -19.03
C LEU A 458 -0.55 7.26 -18.17
N CYS A 459 -0.15 6.07 -18.62
CA CYS A 459 0.69 5.15 -17.86
C CYS A 459 2.17 5.18 -18.29
N ALA A 460 2.56 6.01 -19.26
CA ALA A 460 3.91 6.01 -19.82
C ALA A 460 4.99 6.18 -18.73
N TRP A 461 4.75 7.04 -17.75
CA TRP A 461 5.65 7.31 -16.63
C TRP A 461 6.00 6.05 -15.79
N PHE A 462 5.14 5.04 -15.79
CA PHE A 462 5.33 3.76 -15.11
C PHE A 462 5.76 2.65 -16.10
N VAL A 463 5.03 2.55 -17.24
CA VAL A 463 5.20 1.43 -18.17
C VAL A 463 6.55 1.51 -18.91
N VAL A 464 7.03 2.72 -19.27
CA VAL A 464 8.31 2.85 -20.00
C VAL A 464 9.50 2.41 -19.15
N PRO A 465 9.69 2.90 -17.90
CA PRO A 465 10.72 2.36 -17.02
C PRO A 465 10.59 0.84 -16.83
N MET A 466 9.39 0.35 -16.51
CA MET A 466 9.14 -1.08 -16.33
C MET A 466 9.58 -1.92 -17.54
N LEU A 467 9.20 -1.53 -18.77
CA LEU A 467 9.55 -2.29 -19.97
C LEU A 467 11.04 -2.25 -20.29
N GLN A 468 11.72 -1.15 -19.96
CA GLN A 468 13.18 -1.05 -20.12
C GLN A 468 13.89 -1.98 -19.15
N GLU A 469 13.40 -2.07 -17.91
CA GLU A 469 14.01 -2.88 -16.86
C GLU A 469 13.64 -4.38 -16.93
N LEU A 470 12.54 -4.75 -17.60
CA LEU A 470 12.20 -6.17 -17.81
C LEU A 470 13.29 -6.97 -18.59
N GLY A 471 14.13 -6.28 -19.35
CA GLY A 471 15.29 -6.88 -20.03
C GLY A 471 16.55 -6.96 -19.18
N GLY A 472 16.55 -6.40 -17.96
CA GLY A 472 17.64 -6.47 -17.00
C GLY A 472 17.76 -7.87 -16.38
N ASN A 473 18.95 -8.20 -15.88
CA ASN A 473 19.19 -9.48 -15.19
C ASN A 473 18.68 -9.41 -13.74
N TYR A 474 17.35 -9.34 -13.56
CA TYR A 474 16.68 -9.34 -12.26
C TYR A 474 15.99 -10.67 -12.01
N ARG A 475 15.83 -11.01 -10.73
CA ARG A 475 15.02 -12.17 -10.32
C ARG A 475 13.55 -11.84 -10.44
N PHE A 476 12.80 -12.72 -11.06
CA PHE A 476 11.34 -12.71 -11.05
C PHE A 476 10.84 -13.99 -10.41
N ARG A 477 9.70 -13.94 -9.73
CA ARG A 477 9.14 -15.11 -9.03
C ARG A 477 8.94 -16.33 -9.92
N ALA A 478 8.67 -16.11 -11.19
CA ALA A 478 8.57 -17.17 -12.19
C ALA A 478 9.86 -18.02 -12.36
N ASP A 479 11.02 -17.46 -11.97
CA ASP A 479 12.33 -18.12 -12.12
C ASP A 479 12.71 -18.92 -10.88
N SER A 480 12.26 -18.54 -9.68
CA SER A 480 12.72 -19.11 -8.41
C SER A 480 11.78 -20.14 -7.78
N ASN A 481 10.47 -19.99 -7.96
CA ASN A 481 9.44 -20.90 -7.40
C ASN A 481 8.24 -20.93 -8.34
N ALA A 482 8.33 -21.70 -9.41
CA ALA A 482 7.21 -21.93 -10.33
C ALA A 482 6.02 -22.52 -9.55
N ILE A 483 5.10 -21.65 -9.11
CA ILE A 483 3.84 -22.08 -8.50
C ILE A 483 3.05 -22.75 -9.62
N ASP A 484 2.74 -24.04 -9.46
CA ASP A 484 1.78 -24.70 -10.33
C ASP A 484 0.37 -24.17 -10.01
N PRO A 485 -0.25 -23.35 -10.89
CA PRO A 485 -1.58 -22.84 -10.65
C PRO A 485 -2.63 -23.94 -10.45
N ALA A 486 -2.42 -25.15 -10.96
CA ALA A 486 -3.35 -26.25 -10.81
C ALA A 486 -3.55 -26.63 -9.34
N GLY A 487 -2.52 -26.54 -8.51
CA GLY A 487 -2.59 -26.84 -7.08
C GLY A 487 -3.47 -25.85 -6.28
N TYR A 488 -3.75 -24.68 -6.86
CA TYR A 488 -4.59 -23.64 -6.24
C TYR A 488 -5.95 -23.47 -6.91
N ALA A 489 -6.33 -24.40 -7.79
CA ALA A 489 -7.65 -24.42 -8.41
C ALA A 489 -8.71 -24.77 -7.35
N ILE A 490 -9.82 -24.01 -7.34
CA ILE A 490 -10.91 -24.22 -6.41
C ILE A 490 -12.05 -24.93 -7.14
N SER A 491 -12.52 -26.03 -6.59
CA SER A 491 -13.63 -26.77 -7.19
C SER A 491 -14.91 -25.93 -7.26
N LEU A 492 -15.73 -26.18 -8.28
CA LEU A 492 -17.00 -25.47 -8.42
C LEU A 492 -17.92 -25.68 -7.19
N ALA A 493 -17.90 -26.86 -6.58
CA ALA A 493 -18.65 -27.16 -5.36
C ALA A 493 -18.16 -26.28 -4.18
N GLY A 494 -16.86 -26.05 -4.09
CA GLY A 494 -16.28 -25.14 -3.10
C GLY A 494 -16.71 -23.69 -3.33
N LEU A 495 -16.63 -23.20 -4.56
CA LEU A 495 -17.02 -21.84 -4.90
C LEU A 495 -18.51 -21.55 -4.69
N LEU A 496 -19.37 -22.57 -4.85
CA LEU A 496 -20.83 -22.45 -4.68
C LEU A 496 -21.29 -22.57 -3.22
N GLN A 497 -20.39 -22.72 -2.24
CA GLN A 497 -20.77 -22.63 -0.84
C GLN A 497 -21.28 -21.23 -0.52
N PRO A 498 -22.46 -21.11 0.13
CA PRO A 498 -23.06 -19.79 0.39
C PRO A 498 -22.35 -19.03 1.51
N TRP A 499 -21.75 -19.74 2.45
CA TRP A 499 -21.02 -19.23 3.59
C TRP A 499 -20.16 -20.32 4.22
N ASN A 500 -19.01 -19.95 4.81
CA ASN A 500 -18.15 -20.85 5.53
C ASN A 500 -17.59 -20.16 6.79
N THR A 501 -17.49 -20.89 7.89
CA THR A 501 -16.92 -20.41 9.15
C THR A 501 -15.39 -20.38 9.14
N LYS A 502 -14.75 -21.09 8.22
CA LYS A 502 -13.30 -21.04 8.03
C LYS A 502 -12.92 -19.78 7.27
N VAL A 503 -12.09 -18.96 7.88
CA VAL A 503 -11.70 -17.64 7.37
C VAL A 503 -10.83 -17.72 6.11
N ASP A 504 -10.16 -18.84 5.90
CA ASP A 504 -9.27 -19.12 4.76
C ASP A 504 -9.99 -19.72 3.54
N TYR A 505 -11.30 -20.04 3.67
CA TYR A 505 -12.05 -20.71 2.63
C TYR A 505 -12.65 -19.74 1.60
N ILE A 506 -12.17 -19.79 0.37
CA ILE A 506 -12.61 -18.89 -0.70
C ILE A 506 -13.89 -19.38 -1.37
N HIS A 507 -14.93 -18.54 -1.40
CA HIS A 507 -16.24 -18.81 -2.00
C HIS A 507 -16.86 -17.55 -2.63
N LEU A 508 -17.97 -17.70 -3.39
CA LEU A 508 -18.69 -16.57 -3.99
C LEU A 508 -19.60 -15.81 -3.02
N GLY A 509 -20.06 -16.46 -1.98
CA GLY A 509 -20.95 -15.89 -0.97
C GLY A 509 -22.45 -15.90 -1.35
N ALA A 510 -23.29 -16.05 -0.33
CA ALA A 510 -24.75 -16.18 -0.49
C ALA A 510 -25.40 -15.03 -1.30
N PRO A 511 -25.05 -13.76 -1.09
CA PRO A 511 -25.71 -12.65 -1.82
C PRO A 511 -25.52 -12.76 -3.35
N LEU A 512 -24.30 -13.09 -3.81
CA LEU A 512 -24.03 -13.25 -5.25
C LEU A 512 -24.72 -14.49 -5.82
N LEU A 513 -24.68 -15.62 -5.08
CA LEU A 513 -25.32 -16.86 -5.50
C LEU A 513 -26.83 -16.72 -5.64
N LEU A 514 -27.50 -16.11 -4.64
CA LEU A 514 -28.95 -15.89 -4.65
C LEU A 514 -29.37 -14.92 -5.76
N ALA A 515 -28.62 -13.83 -5.97
CA ALA A 515 -28.89 -12.90 -7.05
C ALA A 515 -28.73 -13.56 -8.42
N THR A 516 -27.71 -14.40 -8.57
CA THR A 516 -27.43 -15.16 -9.80
C THR A 516 -28.51 -16.20 -10.08
N ALA A 517 -28.88 -17.00 -9.06
CA ALA A 517 -29.95 -17.99 -9.17
C ALA A 517 -31.30 -17.33 -9.51
N GLY A 518 -31.62 -16.20 -8.86
CA GLY A 518 -32.83 -15.43 -9.16
C GLY A 518 -32.84 -14.91 -10.60
N LEU A 519 -31.73 -14.43 -11.13
CA LEU A 519 -31.63 -14.01 -12.53
C LEU A 519 -31.84 -15.18 -13.47
N LEU A 520 -31.17 -16.32 -13.22
CA LEU A 520 -31.33 -17.53 -14.03
C LEU A 520 -32.78 -18.02 -14.05
N ALA A 521 -33.46 -18.03 -12.90
CA ALA A 521 -34.87 -18.35 -12.82
C ALA A 521 -35.74 -17.42 -13.67
N VAL A 522 -35.52 -16.11 -13.66
CA VAL A 522 -36.25 -15.15 -14.48
C VAL A 522 -35.95 -15.37 -15.97
N LEU A 523 -34.71 -15.66 -16.37
CA LEU A 523 -34.32 -15.91 -17.76
C LEU A 523 -34.92 -17.20 -18.32
N VAL A 524 -35.13 -18.21 -17.48
CA VAL A 524 -35.74 -19.48 -17.87
C VAL A 524 -37.28 -19.33 -17.91
N TRP A 525 -37.86 -18.65 -16.92
CA TRP A 525 -39.32 -18.55 -16.80
C TRP A 525 -39.94 -17.64 -17.87
N LYS A 526 -39.24 -16.58 -18.29
CA LYS A 526 -39.77 -15.61 -19.28
C LYS A 526 -38.92 -15.59 -20.57
N SER A 527 -39.55 -15.91 -21.69
CA SER A 527 -38.90 -15.87 -22.99
C SER A 527 -38.79 -14.45 -23.55
N ASP A 528 -39.81 -13.61 -23.31
CA ASP A 528 -39.88 -12.23 -23.79
C ASP A 528 -39.47 -11.24 -22.64
N LEU A 529 -38.20 -10.88 -22.61
CA LEU A 529 -37.60 -10.01 -21.60
C LEU A 529 -37.18 -8.67 -22.19
N PRO A 530 -37.37 -7.56 -21.44
CA PRO A 530 -36.87 -6.25 -21.84
C PRO A 530 -35.37 -6.28 -22.18
N GLY A 531 -35.03 -5.75 -23.37
CA GLY A 531 -33.71 -5.93 -23.99
C GLY A 531 -32.52 -5.55 -23.15
N ARG A 532 -32.59 -4.41 -22.39
CA ARG A 532 -31.51 -3.91 -21.56
C ARG A 532 -31.16 -4.87 -20.42
N GLY A 533 -32.14 -5.26 -19.59
CA GLY A 533 -31.92 -6.16 -18.46
C GLY A 533 -31.45 -7.54 -18.92
N ARG A 534 -32.07 -8.07 -19.99
CA ARG A 534 -31.65 -9.34 -20.62
C ARG A 534 -30.20 -9.29 -21.08
N GLN A 535 -29.80 -8.21 -21.74
CA GLN A 535 -28.44 -8.07 -22.27
C GLN A 535 -27.43 -7.87 -21.15
N ALA A 536 -27.74 -7.05 -20.14
CA ALA A 536 -26.88 -6.84 -18.98
C ALA A 536 -26.72 -8.13 -18.17
N GLY A 537 -27.82 -8.86 -17.94
CA GLY A 537 -27.80 -10.15 -17.28
C GLY A 537 -26.93 -11.19 -18.02
N LYS A 538 -27.11 -11.32 -19.33
CA LYS A 538 -26.28 -12.21 -20.15
C LYS A 538 -24.81 -11.82 -20.13
N ALA A 539 -24.49 -10.54 -20.28
CA ALA A 539 -23.10 -10.06 -20.20
C ALA A 539 -22.47 -10.35 -18.84
N GLY A 540 -23.21 -10.10 -17.75
CA GLY A 540 -22.76 -10.41 -16.39
C GLY A 540 -22.55 -11.90 -16.15
N LEU A 541 -23.49 -12.75 -16.57
CA LEU A 541 -23.37 -14.22 -16.46
C LEU A 541 -22.23 -14.78 -17.32
N LEU A 542 -22.04 -14.26 -18.54
CA LEU A 542 -20.94 -14.71 -19.41
C LEU A 542 -19.57 -14.34 -18.80
N LEU A 543 -19.38 -13.09 -18.36
CA LEU A 543 -18.14 -12.67 -17.72
C LEU A 543 -17.91 -13.42 -16.40
N GLY A 544 -18.93 -13.41 -15.54
CA GLY A 544 -18.84 -14.03 -14.21
C GLY A 544 -18.69 -15.55 -14.29
N GLY A 545 -19.47 -16.20 -15.15
CA GLY A 545 -19.40 -17.65 -15.35
C GLY A 545 -18.07 -18.09 -15.96
N PHE A 546 -17.56 -17.38 -16.97
CA PHE A 546 -16.26 -17.68 -17.57
C PHE A 546 -15.14 -17.52 -16.53
N ALA A 547 -15.13 -16.42 -15.78
CA ALA A 547 -14.15 -16.21 -14.72
C ALA A 547 -14.22 -17.30 -13.63
N THR A 548 -15.44 -17.72 -13.23
CA THR A 548 -15.63 -18.82 -12.26
C THR A 548 -15.08 -20.15 -12.80
N LEU A 549 -15.26 -20.43 -14.09
CA LEU A 549 -14.68 -21.61 -14.73
C LEU A 549 -13.16 -21.58 -14.75
N LEU A 550 -12.55 -20.41 -14.98
CA LEU A 550 -11.10 -20.26 -14.95
C LEU A 550 -10.51 -20.52 -13.55
N VAL A 551 -11.24 -20.21 -12.48
CA VAL A 551 -10.82 -20.53 -11.10
C VAL A 551 -10.68 -22.03 -10.87
N GLY A 552 -11.58 -22.83 -11.42
CA GLY A 552 -11.54 -24.30 -11.32
C GLY A 552 -10.72 -25.00 -12.41
N PHE A 553 -10.12 -24.25 -13.33
CA PHE A 553 -9.36 -24.84 -14.42
C PHE A 553 -7.98 -25.32 -13.96
N THR A 554 -7.62 -26.57 -14.26
CA THR A 554 -6.35 -27.21 -13.85
C THR A 554 -5.33 -27.36 -14.98
N GLY A 555 -5.72 -27.06 -16.23
CA GLY A 555 -4.85 -27.24 -17.41
C GLY A 555 -3.94 -26.08 -17.73
N TRP A 556 -3.60 -25.20 -16.76
CA TRP A 556 -2.83 -23.97 -16.97
C TRP A 556 -1.42 -24.23 -17.52
N THR A 557 -0.71 -25.19 -16.94
CA THR A 557 0.65 -25.58 -17.35
C THR A 557 0.67 -26.19 -18.75
N THR A 558 -0.34 -27.00 -19.10
CA THR A 558 -0.50 -27.55 -20.45
C THR A 558 -0.75 -26.41 -21.46
N LEU A 559 -1.63 -25.46 -21.13
CA LEU A 559 -1.91 -24.31 -22.00
C LEU A 559 -0.67 -23.43 -22.20
N ALA A 560 0.08 -23.17 -21.13
CA ALA A 560 1.33 -22.42 -21.19
C ALA A 560 2.38 -23.13 -22.05
N GLY A 561 2.47 -24.45 -21.96
CA GLY A 561 3.38 -25.25 -22.79
C GLY A 561 3.12 -25.11 -24.31
N TRP A 562 1.87 -24.92 -24.72
CA TRP A 562 1.54 -24.65 -26.13
C TRP A 562 1.99 -23.25 -26.60
N MET A 563 2.19 -22.29 -25.68
CA MET A 563 2.64 -20.94 -26.02
C MET A 563 4.16 -20.83 -26.16
N GLY A 564 4.90 -21.89 -25.84
CA GLY A 564 6.37 -21.90 -25.79
C GLY A 564 6.89 -21.38 -24.44
N GLU A 565 8.15 -21.70 -24.12
CA GLU A 565 8.72 -21.53 -22.79
C GLU A 565 8.65 -20.10 -22.24
N SER A 566 9.11 -19.12 -23.00
CA SER A 566 9.15 -17.71 -22.52
C SER A 566 7.76 -17.11 -22.35
N VAL A 567 6.85 -17.30 -23.33
CA VAL A 567 5.50 -16.77 -23.29
C VAL A 567 4.67 -17.53 -22.27
N GLY A 568 4.87 -18.85 -22.17
CA GLY A 568 4.18 -19.70 -21.18
C GLY A 568 4.54 -19.35 -19.75
N ARG A 569 5.81 -19.10 -19.44
CA ARG A 569 6.24 -18.62 -18.11
C ARG A 569 5.60 -17.28 -17.76
N MET A 570 5.64 -16.33 -18.68
CA MET A 570 4.99 -15.02 -18.49
C MET A 570 3.48 -15.16 -18.27
N PHE A 571 2.82 -16.05 -19.02
CA PHE A 571 1.39 -16.33 -18.90
C PHE A 571 1.03 -16.97 -17.55
N LEU A 572 1.93 -17.73 -16.90
CA LEU A 572 1.69 -18.34 -15.58
C LEU A 572 1.98 -17.40 -14.41
N ASN A 573 2.45 -16.17 -14.68
CA ASN A 573 2.81 -15.19 -13.64
C ASN A 573 1.60 -14.76 -12.77
N PHE A 574 0.35 -15.05 -13.19
CA PHE A 574 -0.82 -14.79 -12.34
C PHE A 574 -0.88 -15.65 -11.08
N GLN A 575 -0.05 -16.70 -10.94
CA GLN A 575 0.19 -17.55 -9.76
C GLN A 575 -1.04 -18.35 -9.29
N PHE A 576 -2.16 -17.70 -9.02
CA PHE A 576 -3.33 -18.29 -8.39
C PHE A 576 -4.58 -18.13 -9.25
N PRO A 577 -5.23 -19.22 -9.71
CA PRO A 577 -6.48 -19.16 -10.49
C PRO A 577 -7.61 -18.44 -9.76
N PHE A 578 -7.65 -18.49 -8.42
CA PHE A 578 -8.69 -17.81 -7.65
C PHE A 578 -8.68 -16.27 -7.84
N ARG A 579 -7.60 -15.67 -8.33
CA ARG A 579 -7.56 -14.23 -8.70
C ARG A 579 -8.57 -13.85 -9.80
N PHE A 580 -9.01 -14.81 -10.64
CA PHE A 580 -10.11 -14.56 -11.58
C PHE A 580 -11.44 -14.25 -10.89
N LEU A 581 -11.58 -14.52 -9.58
CA LEU A 581 -12.78 -14.16 -8.82
C LEU A 581 -13.08 -12.67 -8.82
N VAL A 582 -12.10 -11.78 -9.01
CA VAL A 582 -12.36 -10.33 -9.15
C VAL A 582 -13.32 -10.06 -10.33
N PHE A 583 -13.21 -10.82 -11.43
CA PHE A 583 -14.08 -10.73 -12.60
C PHE A 583 -15.37 -11.52 -12.43
N ALA A 584 -15.33 -12.63 -11.69
CA ALA A 584 -16.54 -13.36 -11.32
C ALA A 584 -17.46 -12.47 -10.49
N VAL A 585 -16.94 -11.83 -9.44
CA VAL A 585 -17.65 -10.87 -8.60
C VAL A 585 -18.22 -9.72 -9.42
N LEU A 586 -17.42 -9.12 -10.32
CA LEU A 586 -17.87 -8.03 -11.20
C LEU A 586 -19.05 -8.44 -12.08
N GLY A 587 -18.91 -9.57 -12.75
CA GLY A 587 -19.94 -10.09 -13.66
C GLY A 587 -21.23 -10.47 -12.93
N LEU A 588 -21.11 -11.20 -11.83
CA LEU A 588 -22.28 -11.65 -11.04
C LEU A 588 -22.97 -10.49 -10.32
N SER A 589 -22.22 -9.44 -9.91
CA SER A 589 -22.83 -8.21 -9.38
C SER A 589 -23.67 -7.48 -10.45
N ALA A 590 -23.18 -7.42 -11.70
CA ALA A 590 -23.97 -6.88 -12.81
C ALA A 590 -25.19 -7.76 -13.11
N ALA A 591 -25.09 -9.08 -12.98
CA ALA A 591 -26.21 -10.01 -13.10
C ALA A 591 -27.27 -9.75 -12.01
N GLY A 592 -26.86 -9.53 -10.75
CA GLY A 592 -27.78 -9.16 -9.66
C GLY A 592 -28.50 -7.82 -9.91
N GLY A 593 -27.79 -6.82 -10.44
CA GLY A 593 -28.40 -5.58 -10.89
C GLY A 593 -29.44 -5.79 -12.01
N ALA A 594 -29.15 -6.72 -12.95
CA ALA A 594 -30.08 -7.07 -14.01
C ALA A 594 -31.32 -7.78 -13.49
N LEU A 595 -31.22 -8.65 -12.49
CA LEU A 595 -32.37 -9.24 -11.79
C LEU A 595 -33.30 -8.15 -11.24
N VAL A 596 -32.77 -7.21 -10.48
CA VAL A 596 -33.54 -6.11 -9.90
C VAL A 596 -34.22 -5.27 -11.00
N TRP A 597 -33.48 -4.98 -12.07
CA TRP A 597 -34.00 -4.21 -13.20
C TRP A 597 -35.15 -4.93 -13.90
N LEU A 598 -35.00 -6.25 -14.15
CA LEU A 598 -36.02 -7.08 -14.79
C LEU A 598 -37.28 -7.19 -13.92
N LEU A 599 -37.14 -7.48 -12.62
CA LEU A 599 -38.26 -7.53 -11.69
C LEU A 599 -39.01 -6.20 -11.63
N GLY A 600 -38.30 -5.08 -11.63
CA GLY A 600 -38.90 -3.75 -11.68
C GLY A 600 -39.74 -3.48 -12.96
N ASN A 601 -39.37 -4.09 -14.08
CA ASN A 601 -40.12 -3.95 -15.33
C ASN A 601 -41.21 -5.00 -15.50
N LEU A 602 -41.07 -6.20 -14.93
CA LEU A 602 -42.03 -7.30 -15.06
C LEU A 602 -43.15 -7.24 -14.01
N ALA A 603 -42.80 -6.93 -12.77
CA ALA A 603 -43.72 -6.96 -11.60
C ALA A 603 -43.95 -5.55 -11.00
N GLY A 604 -43.43 -4.50 -11.64
CA GLY A 604 -43.59 -3.13 -11.22
C GLY A 604 -42.44 -2.58 -10.38
N ILE A 605 -42.29 -1.27 -10.38
CA ILE A 605 -41.18 -0.54 -9.72
C ILE A 605 -40.98 -0.94 -8.27
N ARG A 606 -42.07 -1.16 -7.51
CA ARG A 606 -42.03 -1.57 -6.11
C ARG A 606 -41.36 -2.94 -5.92
N ALA A 607 -41.63 -3.91 -6.81
CA ALA A 607 -40.99 -5.25 -6.75
C ALA A 607 -39.47 -5.15 -6.95
N GLY A 608 -39.01 -4.33 -7.92
CA GLY A 608 -37.59 -4.05 -8.08
C GLY A 608 -36.94 -3.35 -6.87
N GLN A 609 -37.67 -2.41 -6.24
CA GLN A 609 -37.17 -1.73 -5.04
C GLN A 609 -37.09 -2.66 -3.83
N ILE A 610 -38.08 -3.52 -3.61
CA ILE A 610 -38.09 -4.53 -2.52
C ILE A 610 -36.93 -5.53 -2.74
N CYS A 611 -36.76 -6.04 -3.96
CA CYS A 611 -35.64 -6.93 -4.28
C CYS A 611 -34.29 -6.25 -4.03
N ALA A 612 -34.12 -4.97 -4.45
CA ALA A 612 -32.90 -4.23 -4.19
C ALA A 612 -32.65 -4.03 -2.69
N ALA A 613 -33.67 -3.65 -1.91
CA ALA A 613 -33.55 -3.48 -0.47
C ALA A 613 -33.20 -4.80 0.23
N GLY A 614 -33.82 -5.90 -0.18
CA GLY A 614 -33.49 -7.25 0.32
C GLY A 614 -32.05 -7.66 0.01
N LEU A 615 -31.58 -7.43 -1.22
CA LEU A 615 -30.19 -7.73 -1.61
C LEU A 615 -29.18 -6.85 -0.84
N VAL A 616 -29.47 -5.54 -0.72
CA VAL A 616 -28.61 -4.64 0.06
C VAL A 616 -28.53 -5.06 1.53
N ALA A 617 -29.66 -5.40 2.15
CA ALA A 617 -29.70 -5.89 3.52
C ALA A 617 -28.92 -7.19 3.67
N LEU A 618 -29.12 -8.14 2.76
CA LEU A 618 -28.40 -9.41 2.73
C LEU A 618 -26.87 -9.18 2.59
N CYS A 619 -26.47 -8.27 1.70
CA CYS A 619 -25.07 -7.87 1.52
C CYS A 619 -24.46 -7.33 2.83
N VAL A 620 -25.15 -6.44 3.53
CA VAL A 620 -24.68 -5.88 4.80
C VAL A 620 -24.55 -6.95 5.89
N VAL A 621 -25.55 -7.84 6.00
CA VAL A 621 -25.54 -8.93 6.98
C VAL A 621 -24.37 -9.89 6.73
N PHE A 622 -24.20 -10.37 5.49
CA PHE A 622 -23.10 -11.29 5.18
C PHE A 622 -21.72 -10.60 5.27
N ALA A 623 -21.59 -9.35 4.84
CA ALA A 623 -20.36 -8.58 5.05
C ALA A 623 -20.03 -8.43 6.55
N GLY A 624 -21.03 -8.20 7.41
CA GLY A 624 -20.83 -8.16 8.85
C GLY A 624 -20.36 -9.50 9.42
N LEU A 625 -20.95 -10.62 8.97
CA LEU A 625 -20.52 -11.97 9.38
C LEU A 625 -19.09 -12.29 8.90
N ASP A 626 -18.76 -11.91 7.66
CA ASP A 626 -17.45 -12.15 7.06
C ASP A 626 -16.35 -11.28 7.72
N LEU A 627 -16.71 -10.08 8.21
CA LEU A 627 -15.77 -9.12 8.81
C LEU A 627 -15.63 -9.28 10.33
N LEU A 628 -16.56 -9.96 11.00
CA LEU A 628 -16.54 -10.15 12.46
C LEU A 628 -15.18 -10.68 12.98
N PRO A 629 -14.54 -11.68 12.32
CA PRO A 629 -13.23 -12.19 12.76
C PRO A 629 -12.09 -11.16 12.74
N TYR A 630 -12.24 -10.05 12.03
CA TYR A 630 -11.21 -9.01 11.90
C TYR A 630 -11.48 -7.79 12.78
N THR A 631 -12.60 -7.76 13.49
CA THR A 631 -12.98 -6.67 14.40
C THR A 631 -12.62 -6.95 15.85
N ASP A 632 -12.26 -8.21 16.18
CA ASP A 632 -11.95 -8.66 17.54
C ASP A 632 -10.44 -8.95 17.68
N ALA A 633 -9.79 -8.28 18.63
CA ALA A 633 -8.39 -8.47 18.98
C ALA A 633 -8.09 -9.91 19.48
N GLN A 634 -9.10 -10.63 20.04
CA GLN A 634 -8.95 -11.99 20.53
C GLN A 634 -8.61 -13.02 19.43
N PHE A 635 -8.89 -12.69 18.16
CA PHE A 635 -8.52 -13.56 17.04
C PHE A 635 -7.03 -13.48 16.63
N GLY A 636 -6.20 -12.75 17.39
CA GLY A 636 -4.74 -12.66 17.16
C GLY A 636 -4.33 -12.05 15.83
N ARG A 637 -5.26 -11.39 15.13
CA ARG A 637 -5.03 -10.80 13.79
C ARG A 637 -4.92 -9.29 13.79
N SER A 638 -5.14 -8.64 14.93
CA SER A 638 -4.90 -7.21 15.09
C SER A 638 -3.51 -7.00 15.69
N ARG A 639 -2.62 -6.35 14.98
CA ARG A 639 -1.39 -5.80 15.55
C ARG A 639 -1.55 -4.30 15.74
N HIS A 640 -1.23 -3.81 16.91
CA HIS A 640 -0.92 -2.40 17.08
C HIS A 640 0.42 -2.17 16.37
N GLY A 641 0.38 -1.42 15.26
CA GLY A 641 1.56 -1.23 14.45
C GLY A 641 2.45 -0.14 15.00
N THR A 642 3.60 -0.51 15.51
CA THR A 642 4.78 0.34 15.43
C THR A 642 5.44 0.10 14.07
N THR A 643 6.12 1.11 13.53
CA THR A 643 6.92 0.96 12.30
C THR A 643 8.10 0.03 12.49
N GLU A 644 8.43 -0.30 13.72
CA GLU A 644 9.61 -1.05 14.16
C GLU A 644 9.54 -2.57 13.97
N GLY A 645 8.48 -3.14 13.57
CA GLY A 645 8.42 -4.56 13.20
C GLY A 645 8.34 -4.78 11.68
N LEU A 646 8.54 -3.72 10.91
CA LEU A 646 8.65 -3.83 9.46
C LEU A 646 10.12 -4.09 9.17
N SER A 647 10.45 -5.34 8.94
CA SER A 647 11.80 -5.77 8.60
C SER A 647 12.36 -4.90 7.47
N ASP A 648 13.54 -4.31 7.69
CA ASP A 648 14.29 -3.60 6.65
C ASP A 648 14.67 -4.54 5.49
N THR A 649 14.58 -5.85 5.74
CA THR A 649 14.74 -6.90 4.73
C THR A 649 13.43 -7.30 4.05
N ALA A 650 12.30 -6.62 4.31
CA ALA A 650 11.01 -6.93 3.73
C ALA A 650 10.99 -6.70 2.21
N THR A 651 11.53 -7.65 1.50
CA THR A 651 11.33 -7.83 0.06
C THR A 651 10.04 -8.64 -0.17
N SER A 652 9.71 -8.90 -1.42
CA SER A 652 8.80 -10.00 -1.69
C SER A 652 9.40 -11.32 -1.21
N SER A 653 8.56 -12.27 -0.86
CA SER A 653 8.96 -13.61 -0.37
C SER A 653 9.90 -14.41 -1.30
N ALA A 654 10.21 -13.91 -2.50
CA ALA A 654 11.01 -14.57 -3.52
C ALA A 654 12.16 -13.71 -4.04
N MET A 655 12.60 -12.69 -3.31
CA MET A 655 13.67 -11.76 -3.74
C MET A 655 13.42 -11.16 -5.14
N GLU A 656 12.16 -10.93 -5.47
CA GLU A 656 11.76 -10.36 -6.77
C GLU A 656 12.40 -8.99 -6.98
N TYR A 657 12.71 -8.66 -8.24
CA TYR A 657 13.23 -7.37 -8.68
C TYR A 657 14.64 -7.03 -8.18
N LEU A 658 15.34 -7.97 -7.54
CA LEU A 658 16.75 -7.83 -7.21
C LEU A 658 17.64 -8.34 -8.35
N PRO A 659 18.84 -7.77 -8.55
CA PRO A 659 19.85 -8.34 -9.43
C PRO A 659 20.07 -9.83 -9.14
N ALA A 660 20.27 -10.65 -10.18
CA ALA A 660 20.40 -12.09 -10.01
C ALA A 660 21.63 -12.46 -9.15
N GLU A 661 22.63 -11.61 -9.13
CA GLU A 661 23.89 -11.79 -8.38
C GLU A 661 23.77 -11.32 -6.92
N PHE A 662 22.77 -10.51 -6.57
CA PHE A 662 22.64 -9.96 -5.23
C PHE A 662 22.18 -11.03 -4.24
N ALA A 663 22.93 -11.24 -3.17
CA ALA A 663 22.58 -12.14 -2.08
C ALA A 663 22.04 -11.35 -0.88
N LEU A 664 21.02 -11.88 -0.15
CA LEU A 664 20.42 -11.17 0.98
C LEU A 664 21.38 -11.02 2.17
N GLU A 665 22.29 -11.96 2.33
CA GLU A 665 23.34 -11.94 3.36
C GLU A 665 24.23 -10.69 3.24
N GLN A 666 24.35 -10.10 2.06
CA GLN A 666 25.05 -8.82 1.85
C GLN A 666 24.33 -7.66 2.54
N ALA A 667 22.99 -7.71 2.61
CA ALA A 667 22.22 -6.67 3.24
C ALA A 667 22.30 -6.70 4.78
N GLU A 668 22.71 -7.80 5.39
CA GLU A 668 22.89 -7.91 6.84
C GLU A 668 24.05 -7.04 7.35
N ASN A 669 25.08 -6.86 6.53
CA ASN A 669 26.28 -6.10 6.85
C ASN A 669 26.59 -5.06 5.77
N PRO A 670 26.00 -3.86 5.79
CA PRO A 670 26.17 -2.85 4.76
C PRO A 670 27.54 -2.17 4.84
N ASN A 671 28.57 -2.81 4.28
CA ASN A 671 29.93 -2.31 4.27
C ASN A 671 30.36 -1.86 2.87
N LEU A 672 31.27 -0.90 2.83
CA LEU A 672 32.02 -0.57 1.62
C LEU A 672 33.04 -1.67 1.34
N ALA A 673 33.14 -2.09 0.07
CA ALA A 673 34.13 -3.06 -0.35
C ALA A 673 35.14 -2.42 -1.34
N PRO A 674 36.18 -1.73 -0.84
CA PRO A 674 37.24 -1.16 -1.67
C PRO A 674 38.26 -2.21 -2.08
N SER A 675 38.93 -2.00 -3.24
CA SER A 675 40.12 -2.73 -3.60
C SER A 675 41.27 -2.47 -2.60
N ASP A 676 42.23 -3.40 -2.46
CA ASP A 676 43.32 -3.35 -1.49
C ASP A 676 44.15 -2.06 -1.52
N TYR A 677 44.22 -1.38 -2.68
CA TYR A 677 45.01 -0.15 -2.90
C TYR A 677 44.11 1.10 -3.00
N LEU A 678 42.83 1.02 -2.58
CA LEU A 678 41.93 2.14 -2.57
C LEU A 678 41.72 2.65 -1.15
N SER A 679 42.17 3.86 -0.88
CA SER A 679 41.81 4.58 0.34
C SER A 679 40.45 5.27 0.16
N CYS A 680 39.49 5.01 1.07
CA CYS A 680 38.14 5.51 0.99
C CYS A 680 37.72 6.13 2.32
N VAL A 681 37.21 7.37 2.27
CA VAL A 681 36.60 8.06 3.41
C VAL A 681 35.20 8.53 3.02
N VAL A 682 34.19 8.11 3.77
CA VAL A 682 32.83 8.60 3.60
C VAL A 682 32.70 10.00 4.19
N LEU A 683 32.41 11.01 3.35
CA LEU A 683 32.19 12.38 3.78
C LEU A 683 30.72 12.64 4.09
N GLU A 684 29.82 12.05 3.30
CA GLU A 684 28.37 12.17 3.47
C GLU A 684 27.68 10.90 2.96
N LYS A 685 26.76 10.36 3.75
CA LYS A 685 25.88 9.26 3.37
C LYS A 685 24.43 9.77 3.38
N GLY A 686 23.79 9.79 2.22
CA GLY A 686 22.33 9.94 2.08
C GLY A 686 21.69 8.60 1.81
N SER A 687 20.36 8.58 1.66
CA SER A 687 19.60 7.32 1.47
C SER A 687 20.00 6.57 0.19
N LEU A 688 20.18 7.26 -0.93
CA LEU A 688 20.59 6.67 -2.22
C LEU A 688 21.79 7.42 -2.81
N ARG A 689 22.63 8.00 -1.96
CA ARG A 689 23.75 8.84 -2.37
C ARG A 689 24.91 8.72 -1.40
N TYR A 690 26.12 8.66 -1.95
CA TYR A 690 27.37 8.72 -1.21
C TYR A 690 28.25 9.82 -1.74
N THR A 691 28.83 10.64 -0.84
CA THR A 691 29.95 11.54 -1.13
C THR A 691 31.19 10.98 -0.44
N LEU A 692 32.21 10.67 -1.23
CA LEU A 692 33.39 9.92 -0.82
C LEU A 692 34.65 10.69 -1.18
N ARG A 693 35.64 10.71 -0.30
CA ARG A 693 37.01 11.06 -0.66
C ARG A 693 37.76 9.78 -0.97
N LEU A 694 38.32 9.70 -2.18
CA LEU A 694 38.93 8.49 -2.72
C LEU A 694 40.33 8.77 -3.19
N VAL A 695 41.25 7.85 -2.91
CA VAL A 695 42.64 7.88 -3.39
C VAL A 695 43.00 6.48 -3.89
N ASN A 696 43.20 6.31 -5.21
CA ASN A 696 43.74 5.11 -5.81
C ASN A 696 45.28 5.18 -5.77
N GLU A 697 45.86 4.45 -4.85
CA GLU A 697 47.31 4.42 -4.64
C GLU A 697 48.07 3.67 -5.76
N SER A 698 47.36 2.92 -6.62
CA SER A 698 47.98 2.24 -7.77
C SER A 698 48.20 3.21 -8.94
N ALA A 699 49.37 3.20 -9.48
CA ALA A 699 49.75 4.02 -10.64
C ALA A 699 49.36 3.39 -11.99
N ASP A 700 49.00 2.11 -12.03
CA ASP A 700 48.80 1.31 -13.23
C ASP A 700 47.51 0.48 -13.26
N GLN A 701 46.80 0.39 -12.13
CA GLN A 701 45.57 -0.41 -12.03
C GLN A 701 44.36 0.46 -11.67
N ASN A 702 43.23 0.15 -12.29
CA ASN A 702 41.96 0.71 -11.89
C ASN A 702 41.55 0.19 -10.50
N ALA A 703 41.11 1.08 -9.62
CA ALA A 703 40.54 0.69 -8.34
C ALA A 703 39.02 0.47 -8.49
N ASN A 704 38.48 -0.50 -7.75
CA ASN A 704 37.03 -0.77 -7.67
C ASN A 704 36.54 -0.57 -6.25
N LEU A 705 35.36 0.04 -6.12
CA LEU A 705 34.65 0.24 -4.85
C LEU A 705 33.20 -0.19 -5.03
N GLU A 706 32.76 -1.21 -4.31
CA GLU A 706 31.34 -1.52 -4.22
C GLU A 706 30.70 -0.78 -3.04
N LEU A 707 29.58 -0.10 -3.35
CA LEU A 707 28.79 0.65 -2.38
C LEU A 707 27.62 -0.22 -1.88
N PRO A 708 27.21 -0.10 -0.60
CA PRO A 708 26.04 -0.80 -0.08
C PRO A 708 24.73 -0.20 -0.63
N LEU A 709 24.55 -0.32 -1.94
CA LEU A 709 23.38 0.09 -2.72
C LEU A 709 23.11 -0.97 -3.79
N VAL A 710 21.89 -1.46 -3.90
CA VAL A 710 21.50 -2.33 -5.01
C VAL A 710 21.57 -1.57 -6.33
N TYR A 711 22.25 -2.14 -7.33
CA TYR A 711 22.37 -1.49 -8.63
C TYR A 711 21.06 -1.54 -9.42
N TYR A 712 20.60 -0.35 -9.79
CA TYR A 712 19.56 -0.14 -10.80
C TYR A 712 20.02 0.92 -11.79
N PRO A 713 19.58 0.88 -13.06
CA PRO A 713 19.90 1.93 -14.03
C PRO A 713 19.47 3.31 -13.55
N GLY A 714 20.40 4.26 -13.60
CA GLY A 714 20.22 5.61 -13.09
C GLY A 714 21.23 6.00 -12.01
N TYR A 715 21.95 5.02 -11.41
CA TYR A 715 23.11 5.38 -10.60
C TYR A 715 24.24 5.93 -11.47
N GLN A 716 24.76 7.09 -11.09
CA GLN A 716 25.77 7.81 -11.84
C GLN A 716 26.63 8.71 -10.95
N VAL A 717 27.73 9.17 -11.51
CA VAL A 717 28.54 10.23 -10.91
C VAL A 717 27.74 11.54 -10.96
N LEU A 718 27.44 12.13 -9.80
CA LEU A 718 26.74 13.41 -9.67
C LEU A 718 27.70 14.60 -9.56
N ALA A 719 28.83 14.41 -8.89
CA ALA A 719 29.93 15.38 -8.77
C ALA A 719 31.25 14.64 -8.67
N ASN A 720 32.31 15.22 -9.22
CA ASN A 720 33.65 14.66 -9.25
C ASN A 720 34.66 15.80 -9.42
N ASP A 721 35.65 15.89 -8.51
CA ASP A 721 36.75 16.84 -8.58
C ASP A 721 38.12 16.15 -8.77
N GLY A 722 38.12 14.79 -8.87
CA GLY A 722 39.29 13.98 -9.16
C GLY A 722 39.43 13.63 -10.65
N GLY A 723 40.02 12.49 -10.93
CA GLY A 723 40.21 11.94 -12.28
C GLY A 723 38.96 11.25 -12.84
N ALA A 724 39.15 10.32 -13.79
CA ALA A 724 38.02 9.60 -14.39
C ALA A 724 37.46 8.56 -13.40
N ALA A 725 36.13 8.57 -13.28
CA ALA A 725 35.34 7.66 -12.47
C ALA A 725 34.10 7.19 -13.23
N VAL A 726 33.81 5.92 -13.18
CA VAL A 726 32.63 5.32 -13.84
C VAL A 726 31.82 4.50 -12.85
N VAL A 727 30.50 4.72 -12.84
CA VAL A 727 29.56 3.91 -12.07
C VAL A 727 29.05 2.76 -12.95
N THR A 728 29.07 1.56 -12.41
CA THR A 728 28.66 0.34 -13.10
C THR A 728 27.98 -0.63 -12.12
N ARG A 729 27.41 -1.71 -12.64
CA ARG A 729 26.94 -2.84 -11.84
C ARG A 729 28.15 -3.67 -11.40
N GLY A 730 28.31 -3.86 -10.11
CA GLY A 730 29.33 -4.71 -9.51
C GLY A 730 29.05 -6.20 -9.68
N GLU A 731 30.05 -7.02 -9.36
CA GLU A 731 29.95 -8.48 -9.44
C GLU A 731 28.89 -9.05 -8.48
N THR A 732 28.65 -8.36 -7.38
CA THR A 732 27.68 -8.74 -6.35
C THR A 732 26.27 -8.14 -6.61
N GLY A 733 26.06 -7.44 -7.73
CA GLY A 733 24.80 -6.75 -8.04
C GLY A 733 24.61 -5.42 -7.30
N GLN A 734 25.65 -4.92 -6.63
CA GLN A 734 25.72 -3.63 -5.99
C GLN A 734 26.17 -2.53 -6.96
N VAL A 735 26.06 -1.28 -6.53
CA VAL A 735 26.63 -0.14 -7.24
C VAL A 735 28.14 -0.18 -7.10
N ALA A 736 28.87 -0.33 -8.20
CA ALA A 736 30.32 -0.29 -8.25
C ALA A 736 30.83 1.00 -8.88
N VAL A 737 31.92 1.51 -8.33
CA VAL A 737 32.65 2.66 -8.85
C VAL A 737 34.02 2.19 -9.29
N VAL A 738 34.35 2.43 -10.55
CA VAL A 738 35.65 2.14 -11.12
C VAL A 738 36.44 3.45 -11.30
N LEU A 739 37.61 3.53 -10.71
CA LEU A 739 38.49 4.72 -10.68
C LEU A 739 39.75 4.45 -11.48
N GLU A 740 40.18 5.41 -12.24
CA GLU A 740 41.43 5.31 -12.99
C GLU A 740 42.69 5.24 -12.08
N PRO A 741 43.83 4.79 -12.58
CA PRO A 741 45.09 4.76 -11.83
C PRO A 741 45.44 6.16 -11.32
N GLY A 742 45.89 6.25 -10.05
CA GLY A 742 46.28 7.53 -9.45
C GLY A 742 45.14 8.50 -9.20
N TYR A 743 43.88 8.06 -9.25
CA TYR A 743 42.73 8.92 -8.89
C TYR A 743 42.88 9.48 -7.49
N GLU A 744 42.73 10.80 -7.32
CA GLU A 744 42.64 11.48 -6.02
C GLU A 744 41.57 12.58 -6.09
N GLY A 745 40.53 12.47 -5.26
CA GLY A 745 39.48 13.48 -5.27
C GLY A 745 38.26 13.09 -4.46
N THR A 746 37.26 13.99 -4.50
CA THR A 746 35.94 13.80 -3.94
C THR A 746 34.96 13.37 -5.01
N LEU A 747 34.25 12.28 -4.79
CA LEU A 747 33.28 11.73 -5.72
C LEU A 747 31.92 11.68 -5.04
N THR A 748 30.90 12.17 -5.72
CA THR A 748 29.49 11.95 -5.31
C THR A 748 28.82 11.00 -6.30
N VAL A 749 28.36 9.88 -5.80
CA VAL A 749 27.58 8.86 -6.52
C VAL A 749 26.15 8.87 -6.00
N GLY A 750 25.18 8.80 -6.90
CA GLY A 750 23.79 8.75 -6.50
C GLY A 750 22.86 8.39 -7.63
N PHE A 751 21.58 8.20 -7.29
CA PHE A 751 20.55 7.85 -8.25
C PHE A 751 19.98 9.12 -8.92
N ALA A 752 19.93 9.11 -10.26
CA ALA A 752 19.21 10.10 -11.04
C ALA A 752 18.51 9.40 -12.23
N GLU A 753 17.23 9.69 -12.41
CA GLU A 753 16.43 9.02 -13.42
C GLU A 753 16.98 9.22 -14.84
N PRO A 754 17.02 8.12 -15.65
CA PRO A 754 17.37 8.22 -17.08
C PRO A 754 16.46 9.21 -17.83
N LEU A 755 17.01 9.88 -18.85
CA LEU A 755 16.28 10.86 -19.65
C LEU A 755 15.02 10.27 -20.32
N SER A 756 15.06 8.97 -20.68
CA SER A 756 13.90 8.26 -21.24
C SER A 756 12.73 8.19 -20.26
N TRP A 757 13.00 8.05 -18.94
CA TRP A 757 11.98 8.01 -17.91
C TRP A 757 11.36 9.39 -17.72
N ARG A 758 12.17 10.43 -17.65
CA ARG A 758 11.70 11.83 -17.60
C ARG A 758 10.87 12.21 -18.82
N ALA A 759 11.26 11.75 -20.01
CA ALA A 759 10.47 11.95 -21.22
C ALA A 759 9.10 11.26 -21.14
N ALA A 760 9.05 10.04 -20.58
CA ALA A 760 7.80 9.30 -20.38
C ALA A 760 6.86 9.99 -19.36
N GLU A 761 7.39 10.61 -18.31
CA GLU A 761 6.63 11.44 -17.37
C GLU A 761 6.00 12.66 -18.07
N VAL A 762 6.78 13.36 -18.89
CA VAL A 762 6.27 14.48 -19.70
C VAL A 762 5.13 14.01 -20.62
N VAL A 763 5.26 12.85 -21.27
CA VAL A 763 4.20 12.28 -22.09
C VAL A 763 2.92 12.06 -21.27
N SER A 764 3.04 11.49 -20.06
CA SER A 764 1.88 11.25 -19.20
C SER A 764 1.23 12.56 -18.73
N LEU A 765 2.02 13.56 -18.34
CA LEU A 765 1.51 14.87 -17.93
C LEU A 765 0.81 15.60 -19.09
N LEU A 766 1.40 15.59 -20.30
CA LEU A 766 0.79 16.19 -21.48
C LEU A 766 -0.50 15.46 -21.88
N THR A 767 -0.53 14.14 -21.77
CA THR A 767 -1.74 13.33 -22.03
C THR A 767 -2.86 13.71 -21.06
N LEU A 768 -2.56 13.82 -19.77
CA LEU A 768 -3.52 14.22 -18.74
C LEU A 768 -4.00 15.66 -18.97
N ALA A 769 -3.09 16.58 -19.24
CA ALA A 769 -3.42 17.99 -19.51
C ALA A 769 -4.30 18.14 -20.77
N GLY A 770 -3.96 17.43 -21.85
CA GLY A 770 -4.75 17.41 -23.09
C GLY A 770 -6.16 16.86 -22.87
N LEU A 771 -6.29 15.80 -22.03
CA LEU A 771 -7.58 15.24 -21.66
C LEU A 771 -8.42 16.24 -20.86
N VAL A 772 -7.85 16.87 -19.83
CA VAL A 772 -8.55 17.87 -19.00
C VAL A 772 -9.00 19.05 -19.87
N PHE A 773 -8.11 19.59 -20.72
CA PHE A 773 -8.44 20.66 -21.64
C PHE A 773 -9.60 20.28 -22.58
N GLY A 774 -9.55 19.08 -23.18
CA GLY A 774 -10.62 18.56 -24.03
C GLY A 774 -11.96 18.45 -23.32
N LEU A 775 -11.97 17.99 -22.07
CA LEU A 775 -13.18 17.88 -21.23
C LEU A 775 -13.76 19.28 -20.88
N VAL A 776 -12.92 20.23 -20.50
CA VAL A 776 -13.35 21.60 -20.17
C VAL A 776 -13.93 22.29 -21.41
N ARG A 777 -13.25 22.19 -22.58
CA ARG A 777 -13.73 22.76 -23.84
C ARG A 777 -15.07 22.17 -24.28
N SER A 778 -15.26 20.85 -24.07
CA SER A 778 -16.50 20.17 -24.40
C SER A 778 -17.70 20.61 -23.53
N ARG A 779 -17.44 21.02 -22.27
CA ARG A 779 -18.46 21.59 -21.37
C ARG A 779 -18.89 22.98 -21.82
N LYS A 780 -17.93 23.87 -22.13
CA LYS A 780 -18.22 25.23 -22.58
C LYS A 780 -19.08 25.26 -23.87
N ARG A 781 -18.87 24.31 -24.81
CA ARG A 781 -19.69 24.21 -26.03
C ARG A 781 -21.14 23.72 -25.81
N LYS A 782 -21.47 23.21 -24.62
CA LYS A 782 -22.85 22.77 -24.28
C LYS A 782 -23.63 23.84 -23.50
N THR A 783 -22.98 24.90 -23.05
CA THR A 783 -23.56 26.02 -22.29
C THR A 783 -23.77 27.25 -23.18
N VAL A 784 -23.33 27.26 -24.43
CA VAL A 784 -23.64 28.17 -25.53
C VAL A 784 -24.55 27.43 -26.53
#